data_b6c0b4b5484ab1d76c518041b3e540c2
#
_entry.id   b6c0b4b5484ab1d76c518041b3e540c2
#
_cell.length_a   1.000
_cell.length_b   1.000
_cell.length_c   1.000
_cell.angle_alpha   90.00
_cell.angle_beta   90.00
_cell.angle_gamma   90.00
#
_symmetry.space_group_name_H-M   'P 1'
#
loop_
_entity.id
_entity.type
_entity.pdbx_description
1 polymer ?
#
loop_
_entity_poly.entity_id
_entity_poly.type
_entity_poly.pdbx_seq_one_letter_code
_entity_poly.pdbx_strand_id
1 'polypeptide(L)'
;MNGKGRVTIPTDIDVIEGTKELAKRWGADAIRDCDGTDFPVELKDEGLKVYSTYYTTRKDNAWAKANPDEIQQMYIMTPRYTATEEVLKVNLMKGLYPDMLTPNCRDDIKRWWEVIDRTTGDVVPVADWSYDETTTTVEIKTHRFHEYTVSFLAYIMWDPVHMYNAVVNDWQGVEHQITFDVRQPKTHAFTMMRLRKFIEDHPYVNVLRFTTFFHQFTLIFDEMAREKYVDWYGYSASVSPYILEQFEKEVGYTFRPEFIIDQGYYNNQYRIPSKEFSDYQAFQRREVAKIAKEMVDICHECGKEAMMFLGDHWIGTEPFMEEFKSIGLDAVVGSVGNGCTLRLISDIEGVKYTEGRFLPYFFPDTFYEGGNPVKEAKENWVTARRAILRKPIDRIGYGGYLKLAMQFPDFVEYVESVCDEFRVLYDNIKGCKAHSIKTVAVLNCWGKMRAWGNHMVHHALYQKQNYSYYGIVEALSGAPFDVRFISFEDILKDKNILSDIDVIINVGDADTAHGGGEYWTNPQIITAITEFVYEGGGFIGVGEPSAHQANGRFFQLANILGVEEERGFTLGYDKYNWEEKKHFILEDTTKEVDFGEGKKNIFAFEGTDILVQRDKEVQLAVNSFGKGRSVYISGLRYSFENSRLLYRAIMWSAGAEEELKKWFSSNFNVEVHAYLNSGKYCVVNNTYEPQSTTIYKGDGTSFELKLAANQIIWYEI
;
A
#
# COMPACT_ATOMS: atom_id res chain seq x y z
N MET A 1 16.11 -27.17 19.83
CA MET A 1 15.44 -26.28 20.83
C MET A 1 13.93 -26.55 20.75
N ASN A 2 13.24 -26.79 21.86
CA ASN A 2 11.78 -26.81 21.86
C ASN A 2 11.30 -25.34 21.83
N GLY A 3 11.27 -24.73 20.66
CA GLY A 3 10.79 -23.39 20.48
C GLY A 3 9.27 -23.32 20.74
N LYS A 4 8.78 -22.21 21.27
CA LYS A 4 7.34 -21.96 21.41
C LYS A 4 6.65 -21.84 20.03
N GLY A 5 7.43 -21.61 18.97
CA GLY A 5 6.99 -21.56 17.56
C GLY A 5 6.35 -20.26 17.11
N ARG A 6 6.04 -20.18 15.82
CA ARG A 6 5.37 -19.06 15.13
C ARG A 6 6.15 -17.76 15.09
N VAL A 7 7.46 -17.80 15.32
CA VAL A 7 8.33 -16.64 15.30
C VAL A 7 9.52 -16.89 14.40
N THR A 8 9.77 -15.97 13.49
CA THR A 8 10.96 -15.94 12.62
C THR A 8 11.93 -14.87 13.09
N ILE A 9 13.17 -15.25 13.29
CA ILE A 9 14.24 -14.33 13.71
C ILE A 9 15.20 -14.07 12.55
N PRO A 10 15.64 -12.81 12.33
CA PRO A 10 16.70 -12.53 11.37
C PRO A 10 18.07 -12.90 11.95
N THR A 11 19.04 -13.12 11.08
CA THR A 11 20.44 -13.30 11.47
C THR A 11 21.39 -12.76 10.41
N ASP A 12 22.61 -12.47 10.86
CA ASP A 12 23.74 -12.18 9.99
C ASP A 12 25.06 -12.71 10.63
N ILE A 13 26.14 -12.70 9.87
CA ILE A 13 27.45 -13.25 10.26
C ILE A 13 27.99 -12.65 11.56
N ASP A 14 27.68 -11.39 11.83
CA ASP A 14 28.26 -10.65 12.97
C ASP A 14 27.57 -10.94 14.32
N VAL A 15 26.42 -11.65 14.32
CA VAL A 15 25.56 -11.82 15.51
C VAL A 15 25.12 -13.25 15.77
N ILE A 16 25.91 -14.24 15.42
CA ILE A 16 25.58 -15.68 15.54
C ILE A 16 25.13 -16.05 16.95
N GLU A 17 25.93 -15.75 17.97
CA GLU A 17 25.60 -16.07 19.38
C GLU A 17 24.38 -15.29 19.87
N GLY A 18 24.28 -14.01 19.53
CA GLY A 18 23.09 -13.20 19.83
C GLY A 18 21.83 -13.75 19.17
N THR A 19 21.93 -14.25 17.94
CA THR A 19 20.84 -14.92 17.25
C THR A 19 20.37 -16.17 18.01
N LYS A 20 21.29 -17.01 18.50
CA LYS A 20 20.96 -18.21 19.29
C LYS A 20 20.25 -17.85 20.60
N GLU A 21 20.77 -16.84 21.29
CA GLU A 21 20.18 -16.35 22.56
C GLU A 21 18.77 -15.84 22.33
N LEU A 22 18.57 -14.93 21.36
CA LEU A 22 17.27 -14.34 21.07
C LEU A 22 16.28 -15.33 20.47
N ALA A 23 16.74 -16.28 19.63
CA ALA A 23 15.89 -17.36 19.14
C ALA A 23 15.29 -18.17 20.30
N LYS A 24 16.09 -18.50 21.29
CA LYS A 24 15.61 -19.19 22.49
C LYS A 24 14.66 -18.32 23.31
N ARG A 25 15.03 -17.07 23.54
CA ARG A 25 14.29 -16.11 24.36
C ARG A 25 12.93 -15.81 23.76
N TRP A 26 12.88 -15.47 22.46
CA TRP A 26 11.63 -15.18 21.75
C TRP A 26 10.85 -16.44 21.34
N GLY A 27 11.43 -17.63 21.53
CA GLY A 27 10.81 -18.90 21.18
C GLY A 27 10.64 -19.07 19.67
N ALA A 28 11.64 -18.65 18.89
CA ALA A 28 11.63 -18.79 17.44
C ALA A 28 11.69 -20.25 17.00
N ASP A 29 11.03 -20.59 15.90
CA ASP A 29 11.08 -21.87 15.20
C ASP A 29 11.59 -21.75 13.76
N ALA A 30 11.85 -20.51 13.33
CA ALA A 30 12.46 -20.23 12.03
C ALA A 30 13.51 -19.12 12.14
N ILE A 31 14.49 -19.18 11.25
CA ILE A 31 15.58 -18.22 11.13
C ILE A 31 15.75 -17.83 9.68
N ARG A 32 16.05 -16.57 9.44
CA ARG A 32 16.27 -16.05 8.08
C ARG A 32 17.55 -15.24 7.97
N ASP A 33 18.15 -15.23 6.78
CA ASP A 33 19.17 -14.24 6.45
C ASP A 33 18.54 -12.81 6.39
N CYS A 34 19.38 -11.81 6.59
CA CYS A 34 19.03 -10.42 6.32
C CYS A 34 19.22 -10.09 4.85
N ASP A 35 18.48 -9.12 4.35
CA ASP A 35 18.63 -8.65 2.97
C ASP A 35 20.06 -8.09 2.77
N GLY A 36 20.76 -8.62 1.78
CA GLY A 36 22.13 -8.22 1.47
C GLY A 36 23.23 -8.96 2.24
N THR A 37 22.90 -9.86 3.19
CA THR A 37 23.86 -10.69 3.92
C THR A 37 23.74 -12.17 3.55
N ASP A 38 24.80 -12.93 3.79
CA ASP A 38 24.76 -14.38 3.61
C ASP A 38 24.30 -15.06 4.90
N PHE A 39 23.64 -16.20 4.78
CA PHE A 39 23.21 -16.99 5.93
C PHE A 39 24.43 -17.61 6.64
N PRO A 40 24.59 -17.40 7.97
CA PRO A 40 25.66 -18.05 8.73
C PRO A 40 25.44 -19.56 8.80
N VAL A 41 26.26 -20.33 8.06
CA VAL A 41 26.08 -21.79 7.91
C VAL A 41 26.17 -22.55 9.24
N GLU A 42 26.83 -21.98 10.24
CA GLU A 42 26.92 -22.49 11.62
C GLU A 42 25.55 -22.63 12.30
N LEU A 43 24.55 -21.88 11.86
CA LEU A 43 23.18 -21.92 12.41
C LEU A 43 22.28 -22.98 11.78
N LYS A 44 22.72 -23.67 10.72
CA LYS A 44 21.90 -24.64 9.98
C LYS A 44 21.44 -25.84 10.85
N ASP A 45 22.25 -26.21 11.87
CA ASP A 45 22.01 -27.36 12.71
C ASP A 45 21.32 -27.03 14.05
N GLU A 46 20.87 -25.78 14.24
CA GLU A 46 20.20 -25.34 15.48
C GLU A 46 18.74 -25.86 15.61
N GLY A 47 18.25 -26.62 14.66
CA GLY A 47 16.91 -27.19 14.66
C GLY A 47 15.81 -26.18 14.34
N LEU A 48 16.17 -25.06 13.73
CA LEU A 48 15.27 -24.03 13.24
C LEU A 48 15.02 -24.20 11.74
N LYS A 49 13.82 -23.87 11.27
CA LYS A 49 13.52 -23.82 9.85
C LYS A 49 14.28 -22.67 9.19
N VAL A 50 15.09 -22.96 8.18
CA VAL A 50 15.95 -21.97 7.53
C VAL A 50 15.24 -21.35 6.33
N TYR A 51 15.07 -20.04 6.35
CA TYR A 51 14.59 -19.23 5.24
C TYR A 51 15.77 -18.51 4.61
N SER A 52 15.93 -18.60 3.30
CA SER A 52 16.97 -17.86 2.60
C SER A 52 16.40 -16.95 1.55
N THR A 53 16.93 -15.73 1.49
CA THR A 53 16.55 -14.73 0.50
C THR A 53 17.15 -15.06 -0.85
N TYR A 54 16.30 -15.12 -1.87
CA TYR A 54 16.71 -15.34 -3.25
C TYR A 54 16.36 -14.12 -4.10
N TYR A 55 17.38 -13.58 -4.76
CA TYR A 55 17.23 -12.44 -5.68
C TYR A 55 17.12 -12.95 -7.11
N THR A 56 15.98 -12.73 -7.73
CA THR A 56 15.68 -13.24 -9.06
C THR A 56 16.42 -12.52 -10.16
N THR A 57 16.58 -11.21 -10.04
CA THR A 57 17.00 -10.33 -11.15
C THR A 57 18.36 -9.67 -10.96
N ARG A 58 19.11 -10.00 -9.92
CA ARG A 58 20.41 -9.43 -9.59
C ARG A 58 21.34 -10.44 -8.93
N LYS A 59 22.54 -10.02 -8.50
CA LYS A 59 23.62 -10.86 -7.95
C LYS A 59 24.28 -11.77 -9.01
N ASP A 60 24.24 -11.36 -10.28
CA ASP A 60 25.02 -12.00 -11.36
C ASP A 60 25.42 -10.96 -12.42
N ASN A 61 26.34 -10.08 -12.04
CA ASN A 61 26.86 -9.05 -12.94
C ASN A 61 27.56 -9.63 -14.18
N ALA A 62 28.13 -10.84 -14.05
CA ALA A 62 28.80 -11.49 -15.19
C ALA A 62 27.78 -11.81 -16.29
N TRP A 63 26.60 -12.32 -15.91
CA TRP A 63 25.52 -12.56 -16.86
C TRP A 63 25.02 -11.26 -17.49
N ALA A 64 24.72 -10.25 -16.69
CA ALA A 64 24.24 -8.96 -17.16
C ALA A 64 25.21 -8.31 -18.15
N LYS A 65 26.51 -8.30 -17.83
CA LYS A 65 27.57 -7.76 -18.72
C LYS A 65 27.73 -8.56 -20.03
N ALA A 66 27.47 -9.88 -19.98
CA ALA A 66 27.54 -10.74 -21.16
C ALA A 66 26.27 -10.64 -22.03
N ASN A 67 25.16 -10.19 -21.49
CA ASN A 67 23.86 -10.08 -22.17
C ASN A 67 23.27 -8.68 -21.99
N PRO A 68 23.96 -7.62 -22.46
CA PRO A 68 23.56 -6.25 -22.20
C PRO A 68 22.24 -5.84 -22.88
N ASP A 69 21.77 -6.60 -23.85
CA ASP A 69 20.47 -6.47 -24.50
C ASP A 69 19.30 -6.96 -23.60
N GLU A 70 19.59 -7.78 -22.61
CA GLU A 70 18.60 -8.32 -21.67
C GLU A 70 18.69 -7.69 -20.25
N ILE A 71 19.46 -6.63 -20.08
CA ILE A 71 19.44 -5.79 -18.89
C ILE A 71 18.04 -5.16 -18.75
N GLN A 72 17.59 -5.03 -17.52
CA GLN A 72 16.30 -4.41 -17.22
C GLN A 72 16.25 -2.96 -17.70
N GLN A 73 15.12 -2.54 -18.23
CA GLN A 73 14.93 -1.21 -18.82
C GLN A 73 13.71 -0.51 -18.22
N MET A 74 13.70 0.79 -18.31
CA MET A 74 12.57 1.64 -17.96
C MET A 74 12.48 2.85 -18.90
N TYR A 75 11.29 3.47 -18.95
CA TYR A 75 11.13 4.77 -19.57
C TYR A 75 11.56 5.90 -18.65
N ILE A 76 12.28 6.85 -19.20
CA ILE A 76 12.68 8.11 -18.54
C ILE A 76 12.17 9.28 -19.37
N MET A 77 11.62 10.28 -18.71
CA MET A 77 11.25 11.56 -19.31
C MET A 77 12.26 12.63 -18.89
N THR A 78 12.74 13.40 -19.87
CA THR A 78 13.55 14.59 -19.58
C THR A 78 12.73 15.65 -18.84
N PRO A 79 13.36 16.61 -18.15
CA PRO A 79 12.67 17.84 -17.74
C PRO A 79 11.96 18.51 -18.92
N ARG A 80 11.00 19.37 -18.63
CA ARG A 80 10.36 20.22 -19.65
C ARG A 80 11.32 21.33 -20.04
N TYR A 81 11.53 21.52 -21.33
CA TYR A 81 12.39 22.56 -21.90
C TYR A 81 11.58 23.49 -22.77
N THR A 82 11.57 24.77 -22.44
CA THR A 82 10.96 25.81 -23.29
C THR A 82 11.88 26.13 -24.47
N ALA A 83 11.39 25.99 -25.70
CA ALA A 83 12.11 26.32 -26.89
C ALA A 83 12.15 27.84 -27.13
N THR A 84 13.33 28.43 -27.21
CA THR A 84 13.50 29.85 -27.56
C THR A 84 13.89 30.08 -29.03
N GLU A 85 14.26 28.99 -29.71
CA GLU A 85 14.65 28.93 -31.11
C GLU A 85 13.81 27.91 -31.88
N GLU A 86 13.98 27.81 -33.19
CA GLU A 86 13.29 26.83 -34.02
C GLU A 86 13.87 25.39 -33.91
N VAL A 87 14.99 25.26 -33.21
CA VAL A 87 15.65 24.00 -32.91
C VAL A 87 16.03 23.96 -31.43
N LEU A 88 15.64 22.92 -30.75
CA LEU A 88 15.96 22.66 -29.35
C LEU A 88 16.90 21.45 -29.25
N LYS A 89 17.96 21.58 -28.45
CA LYS A 89 18.86 20.46 -28.10
C LYS A 89 18.67 20.04 -26.67
N VAL A 90 18.31 18.77 -26.48
CA VAL A 90 18.01 18.18 -25.17
C VAL A 90 18.99 17.05 -24.88
N ASN A 91 19.88 17.24 -23.91
CA ASN A 91 20.73 16.15 -23.42
C ASN A 91 19.92 15.26 -22.49
N LEU A 92 19.82 13.96 -22.81
CA LEU A 92 18.99 12.99 -22.12
C LEU A 92 19.46 12.69 -20.70
N MET A 93 20.76 12.73 -20.45
CA MET A 93 21.36 12.34 -19.17
C MET A 93 21.57 13.51 -18.21
N LYS A 94 21.28 14.74 -18.65
CA LYS A 94 21.46 15.93 -17.83
C LYS A 94 20.58 15.90 -16.59
N GLY A 95 21.18 16.08 -15.43
CA GLY A 95 20.48 16.12 -14.14
C GLY A 95 20.13 14.74 -13.58
N LEU A 96 20.69 13.66 -14.15
CA LEU A 96 20.60 12.30 -13.60
C LEU A 96 21.91 11.91 -12.90
N TYR A 97 21.79 11.03 -11.91
CA TYR A 97 22.96 10.51 -11.19
C TYR A 97 23.88 9.74 -12.17
N PRO A 98 25.19 9.91 -12.09
CA PRO A 98 26.12 9.23 -13.01
C PRO A 98 26.01 7.70 -12.94
N ASP A 99 26.24 7.03 -14.06
CA ASP A 99 26.32 5.57 -14.23
C ASP A 99 25.05 4.79 -13.81
N MET A 100 23.97 5.49 -13.47
CA MET A 100 22.71 4.86 -13.06
C MET A 100 21.96 4.25 -14.25
N LEU A 101 21.96 4.93 -15.36
CA LEU A 101 21.19 4.60 -16.56
C LEU A 101 22.06 4.73 -17.83
N THR A 102 21.68 3.99 -18.87
CA THR A 102 22.21 4.16 -20.21
C THR A 102 21.06 4.15 -21.23
N PRO A 103 20.93 5.17 -22.11
CA PRO A 103 19.90 5.16 -23.14
C PRO A 103 19.99 3.91 -24.02
N ASN A 104 18.86 3.30 -24.32
CA ASN A 104 18.81 2.16 -25.22
C ASN A 104 18.84 2.64 -26.68
N CYS A 105 20.04 2.58 -27.29
CA CYS A 105 20.27 2.87 -28.71
C CYS A 105 20.44 1.59 -29.56
N ARG A 106 20.30 0.41 -28.98
CA ARG A 106 20.41 -0.88 -29.67
C ARG A 106 19.17 -1.21 -30.49
N ASP A 107 18.00 -0.79 -29.97
CA ASP A 107 16.72 -0.97 -30.60
C ASP A 107 16.32 0.27 -31.41
N ASP A 108 15.26 0.17 -32.21
CA ASP A 108 14.77 1.28 -33.01
C ASP A 108 14.24 2.42 -32.15
N ILE A 109 15.07 3.44 -31.92
CA ILE A 109 14.71 4.62 -31.12
C ILE A 109 13.52 5.38 -31.69
N LYS A 110 13.28 5.32 -32.99
CA LYS A 110 12.16 6.00 -33.65
C LYS A 110 10.81 5.31 -33.35
N ARG A 111 10.86 4.03 -33.00
CA ARG A 111 9.71 3.27 -32.57
C ARG A 111 9.46 3.38 -31.06
N TRP A 112 10.53 3.36 -30.26
CA TRP A 112 10.42 3.19 -28.81
C TRP A 112 10.57 4.48 -28.00
N TRP A 113 11.04 5.57 -28.61
CA TRP A 113 11.12 6.87 -27.95
C TRP A 113 10.04 7.80 -28.47
N GLU A 114 9.65 8.78 -27.67
CA GLU A 114 8.61 9.74 -28.02
C GLU A 114 9.04 11.16 -27.61
N VAL A 115 8.86 12.10 -28.52
CA VAL A 115 9.02 13.53 -28.25
C VAL A 115 7.64 14.15 -28.23
N ILE A 116 7.32 14.89 -27.19
CA ILE A 116 6.01 15.54 -27.02
C ILE A 116 6.18 17.05 -26.86
N ASP A 117 5.42 17.80 -27.63
CA ASP A 117 5.12 19.19 -27.37
C ASP A 117 4.11 19.28 -26.23
N ARG A 118 4.58 19.61 -25.05
CA ARG A 118 3.73 19.67 -23.82
C ARG A 118 2.79 20.88 -23.78
N THR A 119 3.00 21.84 -24.68
CA THR A 119 2.10 23.02 -24.78
C THR A 119 0.81 22.66 -25.51
N THR A 120 0.92 21.81 -26.55
CA THR A 120 -0.26 21.35 -27.33
C THR A 120 -0.73 19.96 -26.93
N GLY A 121 0.17 19.12 -26.38
CA GLY A 121 -0.05 17.70 -26.11
C GLY A 121 0.27 16.81 -27.32
N ASP A 122 0.73 17.37 -28.44
CA ASP A 122 0.97 16.63 -29.67
C ASP A 122 2.30 15.88 -29.64
N VAL A 123 2.32 14.70 -30.24
CA VAL A 123 3.55 13.95 -30.52
C VAL A 123 4.29 14.60 -31.68
N VAL A 124 5.55 14.97 -31.47
CA VAL A 124 6.41 15.49 -32.53
C VAL A 124 6.71 14.38 -33.54
N PRO A 125 6.44 14.60 -34.85
CA PRO A 125 6.71 13.60 -35.87
C PRO A 125 8.17 13.09 -35.83
N VAL A 126 8.36 11.79 -36.03
CA VAL A 126 9.71 11.16 -35.99
C VAL A 126 10.72 11.74 -36.99
N ALA A 127 10.23 12.41 -38.04
CA ALA A 127 11.09 13.12 -39.02
C ALA A 127 11.61 14.47 -38.49
N ASP A 128 11.02 15.02 -37.45
CA ASP A 128 11.30 16.34 -36.93
C ASP A 128 12.20 16.33 -35.69
N TRP A 129 12.76 15.18 -35.34
CA TRP A 129 13.78 15.05 -34.32
C TRP A 129 14.86 14.03 -34.71
N SER A 130 16.04 14.20 -34.19
CA SER A 130 17.17 13.29 -34.37
C SER A 130 17.93 13.10 -33.06
N TYR A 131 18.70 12.02 -32.96
CA TYR A 131 19.49 11.70 -31.78
C TYR A 131 20.97 11.55 -32.17
N ASP A 132 21.85 12.20 -31.42
CA ASP A 132 23.29 12.04 -31.48
C ASP A 132 23.76 11.23 -30.25
N GLU A 133 24.17 9.99 -30.49
CA GLU A 133 24.65 9.08 -29.46
C GLU A 133 25.94 9.57 -28.78
N THR A 134 26.81 10.26 -29.52
CA THR A 134 28.09 10.75 -28.99
C THR A 134 27.91 11.79 -27.90
N THR A 135 26.92 12.65 -28.04
CA THR A 135 26.60 13.72 -27.08
C THR A 135 25.36 13.40 -26.21
N THR A 136 24.73 12.24 -26.43
CA THR A 136 23.46 11.84 -25.79
C THR A 136 22.37 12.92 -25.93
N THR A 137 22.31 13.57 -27.10
CA THR A 137 21.47 14.75 -27.33
C THR A 137 20.42 14.46 -28.40
N VAL A 138 19.17 14.80 -28.09
CA VAL A 138 18.07 14.85 -29.06
C VAL A 138 17.95 16.29 -29.56
N GLU A 139 17.97 16.44 -30.88
CA GLU A 139 17.72 17.70 -31.57
C GLU A 139 16.29 17.68 -32.13
N ILE A 140 15.47 18.67 -31.79
CA ILE A 140 14.03 18.74 -32.06
C ILE A 140 13.76 20.01 -32.86
N LYS A 141 13.02 19.92 -33.97
CA LYS A 141 12.39 21.08 -34.62
C LYS A 141 11.22 21.53 -33.75
N THR A 142 11.19 22.79 -33.40
CA THR A 142 10.30 23.32 -32.39
C THR A 142 9.50 24.53 -32.85
N HIS A 143 8.39 24.77 -32.18
CA HIS A 143 7.71 26.07 -32.16
C HIS A 143 8.25 26.88 -30.98
N ARG A 144 8.66 28.12 -31.24
CA ARG A 144 9.19 29.00 -30.18
C ARG A 144 8.17 29.20 -29.07
N PHE A 145 8.68 29.12 -27.84
CA PHE A 145 7.93 29.27 -26.58
C PHE A 145 6.98 28.12 -26.25
N HIS A 146 7.04 27.01 -27.00
CA HIS A 146 6.45 25.76 -26.57
C HIS A 146 7.40 24.99 -25.65
N GLU A 147 6.87 24.10 -24.84
CA GLU A 147 7.62 23.20 -23.95
C GLU A 147 7.69 21.79 -24.55
N TYR A 148 8.86 21.19 -24.48
CA TYR A 148 9.11 19.86 -25.04
C TYR A 148 9.70 18.92 -24.00
N THR A 149 9.35 17.64 -24.12
CA THR A 149 9.97 16.54 -23.38
C THR A 149 10.36 15.43 -24.33
N VAL A 150 11.40 14.68 -23.94
CA VAL A 150 11.77 13.43 -24.60
C VAL A 150 11.56 12.29 -23.61
N SER A 151 10.74 11.32 -23.99
CA SER A 151 10.57 10.06 -23.29
C SER A 151 11.39 8.99 -23.99
N PHE A 152 12.38 8.45 -23.32
CA PHE A 152 13.32 7.51 -23.88
C PHE A 152 13.47 6.25 -23.05
N LEU A 153 13.77 5.14 -23.69
CA LEU A 153 14.02 3.87 -23.05
C LEU A 153 15.49 3.81 -22.59
N ALA A 154 15.72 3.39 -21.37
CA ALA A 154 17.06 3.29 -20.79
C ALA A 154 17.28 1.96 -20.06
N TYR A 155 18.48 1.42 -20.17
CA TYR A 155 18.96 0.30 -19.36
C TYR A 155 19.26 0.76 -17.93
N ILE A 156 18.85 -0.03 -16.93
CA ILE A 156 19.14 0.20 -15.52
C ILE A 156 20.50 -0.43 -15.20
N MET A 157 21.54 0.41 -15.14
CA MET A 157 22.92 -0.03 -14.96
C MET A 157 23.31 -0.22 -13.50
N TRP A 158 22.48 0.29 -12.59
CA TRP A 158 22.66 0.13 -11.16
C TRP A 158 21.31 -0.20 -10.53
N ASP A 159 21.22 -1.38 -9.87
CA ASP A 159 20.01 -1.80 -9.17
C ASP A 159 19.55 -0.71 -8.19
N PRO A 160 18.30 -0.24 -8.28
CA PRO A 160 17.82 0.89 -7.49
C PRO A 160 17.91 0.67 -5.97
N VAL A 161 17.67 -0.54 -5.49
CA VAL A 161 17.78 -0.87 -4.05
C VAL A 161 19.21 -0.84 -3.58
N HIS A 162 20.11 -1.43 -4.39
CA HIS A 162 21.54 -1.41 -4.09
C HIS A 162 22.10 0.01 -4.15
N MET A 163 21.69 0.80 -5.16
CA MET A 163 22.06 2.20 -5.29
C MET A 163 21.58 3.02 -4.08
N TYR A 164 20.32 2.86 -3.66
CA TYR A 164 19.79 3.53 -2.47
C TYR A 164 20.66 3.25 -1.24
N ASN A 165 20.98 2.00 -0.99
CA ASN A 165 21.81 1.64 0.17
C ASN A 165 23.25 2.18 0.05
N ALA A 166 23.83 2.18 -1.15
CA ALA A 166 25.17 2.72 -1.35
C ALA A 166 25.23 4.25 -1.17
N VAL A 167 24.21 4.95 -1.66
CA VAL A 167 24.16 6.43 -1.63
C VAL A 167 23.67 6.96 -0.27
N VAL A 168 22.63 6.35 0.29
CA VAL A 168 21.96 6.84 1.52
C VAL A 168 22.57 6.21 2.78
N ASN A 169 22.93 4.92 2.74
CA ASN A 169 23.42 4.16 3.88
C ASN A 169 24.96 3.91 3.85
N ASP A 170 25.67 4.59 2.97
CA ASP A 170 27.14 4.55 2.85
C ASP A 170 27.74 3.13 2.69
N TRP A 171 27.06 2.27 1.95
CA TRP A 171 27.59 0.93 1.61
C TRP A 171 28.72 1.04 0.58
N GLN A 172 29.94 1.34 1.07
CA GLN A 172 31.11 1.55 0.24
C GLN A 172 31.81 0.22 -0.11
N GLY A 173 32.50 0.22 -1.27
CA GLY A 173 33.37 -0.88 -1.70
C GLY A 173 32.65 -2.11 -2.23
N VAL A 174 31.36 -2.03 -2.49
CA VAL A 174 30.56 -3.11 -3.11
C VAL A 174 30.42 -2.83 -4.60
N GLU A 175 30.62 -3.84 -5.46
CA GLU A 175 30.38 -3.71 -6.90
C GLU A 175 28.89 -3.37 -7.17
N HIS A 176 28.63 -2.40 -8.05
CA HIS A 176 27.27 -2.05 -8.43
C HIS A 176 26.53 -3.27 -9.00
N GLN A 177 25.38 -3.60 -8.45
CA GLN A 177 24.56 -4.68 -8.95
C GLN A 177 23.79 -4.20 -10.18
N ILE A 178 23.81 -5.00 -11.24
CA ILE A 178 23.07 -4.74 -12.47
C ILE A 178 21.86 -5.67 -12.50
N THR A 179 20.69 -5.11 -12.77
CA THR A 179 19.45 -5.88 -12.91
C THR A 179 19.30 -6.43 -14.32
N PHE A 180 18.78 -7.65 -14.44
CA PHE A 180 18.44 -8.26 -15.72
C PHE A 180 16.96 -8.65 -15.77
N ASP A 181 16.40 -8.66 -16.99
CA ASP A 181 14.96 -8.88 -17.19
C ASP A 181 14.66 -10.36 -17.43
N VAL A 182 14.10 -11.03 -16.41
CA VAL A 182 13.76 -12.46 -16.47
C VAL A 182 12.68 -12.79 -17.51
N ARG A 183 11.97 -11.82 -18.03
CA ARG A 183 10.99 -12.00 -19.12
C ARG A 183 11.64 -12.18 -20.48
N GLN A 184 12.90 -11.83 -20.61
CA GLN A 184 13.70 -12.03 -21.82
C GLN A 184 14.10 -13.50 -21.97
N PRO A 185 14.07 -14.07 -23.19
CA PRO A 185 14.20 -15.53 -23.38
C PRO A 185 15.50 -16.15 -22.85
N LYS A 186 16.67 -15.51 -23.07
CA LYS A 186 17.95 -16.03 -22.58
C LYS A 186 18.03 -15.92 -21.06
N THR A 187 17.64 -14.77 -20.50
CA THR A 187 17.65 -14.51 -19.08
C THR A 187 16.64 -15.37 -18.35
N HIS A 188 15.48 -15.65 -18.93
CA HIS A 188 14.52 -16.60 -18.39
C HIS A 188 15.16 -17.98 -18.18
N ALA A 189 15.74 -18.56 -19.25
CA ALA A 189 16.39 -19.87 -19.18
C ALA A 189 17.55 -19.88 -18.15
N PHE A 190 18.36 -18.82 -18.14
CA PHE A 190 19.44 -18.66 -17.18
C PHE A 190 18.91 -18.60 -15.72
N THR A 191 17.87 -17.85 -15.47
CA THR A 191 17.29 -17.67 -14.13
C THR A 191 16.75 -18.99 -13.59
N MET A 192 16.07 -19.80 -14.42
CA MET A 192 15.58 -21.13 -14.01
C MET A 192 16.72 -22.08 -13.67
N MET A 193 17.77 -22.10 -14.48
CA MET A 193 18.99 -22.87 -14.21
C MET A 193 19.67 -22.42 -12.92
N ARG A 194 19.83 -21.11 -12.74
CA ARG A 194 20.47 -20.51 -11.55
C ARG A 194 19.71 -20.82 -10.27
N LEU A 195 18.38 -20.82 -10.33
CA LEU A 195 17.53 -21.16 -9.18
C LEU A 195 17.73 -22.64 -8.77
N ARG A 196 17.75 -23.57 -9.72
CA ARG A 196 18.03 -24.99 -9.44
C ARG A 196 19.41 -25.16 -8.79
N LYS A 197 20.42 -24.51 -9.36
CA LYS A 197 21.77 -24.53 -8.82
C LYS A 197 21.86 -23.95 -7.41
N PHE A 198 21.18 -22.84 -7.15
CA PHE A 198 21.14 -22.26 -5.80
C PHE A 198 20.56 -23.25 -4.78
N ILE A 199 19.48 -23.95 -5.13
CA ILE A 199 18.86 -24.95 -4.25
C ILE A 199 19.80 -26.12 -4.00
N GLU A 200 20.51 -26.61 -5.04
CA GLU A 200 21.49 -27.67 -4.92
C GLU A 200 22.68 -27.29 -4.02
N ASP A 201 23.18 -26.06 -4.17
CA ASP A 201 24.31 -25.53 -3.40
C ASP A 201 23.94 -25.22 -1.93
N HIS A 202 22.62 -25.05 -1.60
CA HIS A 202 22.12 -24.71 -0.29
C HIS A 202 21.09 -25.75 0.24
N PRO A 203 21.49 -27.02 0.43
CA PRO A 203 20.56 -28.08 0.79
C PRO A 203 19.89 -27.87 2.17
N TYR A 204 20.51 -27.10 3.06
CA TYR A 204 20.00 -26.77 4.39
C TYR A 204 18.84 -25.75 4.37
N VAL A 205 18.62 -25.01 3.29
CA VAL A 205 17.50 -24.09 3.16
C VAL A 205 16.20 -24.87 3.04
N ASN A 206 15.21 -24.51 3.86
CA ASN A 206 13.87 -25.11 3.84
C ASN A 206 12.90 -24.29 3.00
N VAL A 207 13.01 -22.96 3.05
CA VAL A 207 12.12 -22.02 2.37
C VAL A 207 12.94 -21.02 1.56
N LEU A 208 12.67 -20.95 0.27
CA LEU A 208 13.20 -19.87 -0.56
C LEU A 208 12.27 -18.68 -0.43
N ARG A 209 12.82 -17.57 0.05
CA ARG A 209 12.12 -16.31 0.17
C ARG A 209 12.49 -15.41 -1.01
N PHE A 210 11.62 -15.34 -1.97
CA PHE A 210 11.78 -14.40 -3.08
C PHE A 210 11.56 -12.98 -2.58
N THR A 211 12.59 -12.16 -2.68
CA THR A 211 12.44 -10.73 -2.45
C THR A 211 12.01 -10.11 -3.76
N THR A 212 10.71 -10.13 -4.00
CA THR A 212 10.06 -9.91 -5.29
C THR A 212 10.49 -10.90 -6.38
N PHE A 213 9.63 -11.14 -7.35
CA PHE A 213 10.00 -12.02 -8.46
C PHE A 213 10.88 -11.32 -9.47
N PHE A 214 10.76 -10.00 -9.58
CA PHE A 214 11.50 -9.26 -10.57
C PHE A 214 12.25 -8.10 -9.89
N HIS A 215 11.76 -6.98 -9.96
CA HIS A 215 12.34 -5.70 -9.64
C HIS A 215 11.56 -5.04 -8.49
N GLN A 216 12.23 -4.64 -7.45
CA GLN A 216 11.51 -4.20 -6.26
C GLN A 216 10.76 -2.91 -6.48
N PHE A 217 11.48 -1.87 -6.81
CA PHE A 217 10.96 -0.57 -7.17
C PHE A 217 11.97 0.13 -8.06
N THR A 218 11.51 1.15 -8.75
CA THR A 218 12.39 1.98 -9.55
C THR A 218 12.62 3.29 -8.82
N LEU A 219 13.88 3.65 -8.66
CA LEU A 219 14.30 4.87 -8.00
C LEU A 219 15.26 5.61 -8.94
N ILE A 220 14.96 6.88 -9.19
CA ILE A 220 15.79 7.74 -10.00
C ILE A 220 16.36 8.85 -9.13
N PHE A 221 17.68 8.92 -9.07
CA PHE A 221 18.39 9.98 -8.39
C PHE A 221 18.78 11.10 -9.35
N ASP A 222 18.77 12.34 -8.85
CA ASP A 222 19.38 13.45 -9.55
C ASP A 222 20.90 13.47 -9.36
N GLU A 223 21.59 14.39 -10.07
CA GLU A 223 23.04 14.55 -10.01
C GLU A 223 23.60 14.86 -8.61
N MET A 224 22.75 15.24 -7.67
CA MET A 224 23.09 15.51 -6.27
C MET A 224 22.68 14.36 -5.33
N ALA A 225 22.40 13.19 -5.87
CA ALA A 225 21.97 12.02 -5.13
C ALA A 225 20.64 12.23 -4.33
N ARG A 226 19.74 13.08 -4.84
CA ARG A 226 18.40 13.22 -4.30
C ARG A 226 17.43 12.44 -5.14
N GLU A 227 16.41 11.86 -4.50
CA GLU A 227 15.35 11.13 -5.21
C GLU A 227 14.57 12.09 -6.11
N LYS A 228 14.59 11.78 -7.39
CA LYS A 228 13.87 12.52 -8.42
C LYS A 228 12.54 11.88 -8.78
N TYR A 229 12.52 10.57 -8.75
CA TYR A 229 11.38 9.76 -9.13
C TYR A 229 11.43 8.40 -8.44
N VAL A 230 10.31 7.95 -7.95
CA VAL A 230 10.14 6.61 -7.37
C VAL A 230 8.91 5.96 -7.98
N ASP A 231 9.11 4.80 -8.62
CA ASP A 231 8.00 3.93 -9.00
C ASP A 231 7.80 2.86 -7.93
N TRP A 232 6.71 3.00 -7.22
CA TRP A 232 6.32 2.08 -6.15
C TRP A 232 5.62 0.82 -6.65
N TYR A 233 5.28 0.78 -7.92
CA TYR A 233 4.62 -0.39 -8.52
C TYR A 233 5.63 -1.45 -9.00
N GLY A 234 6.91 -1.21 -8.78
CA GLY A 234 7.96 -2.16 -9.10
C GLY A 234 8.04 -2.44 -10.60
N TYR A 235 7.84 -3.68 -10.99
CA TYR A 235 7.97 -4.11 -12.37
C TYR A 235 6.88 -3.56 -13.32
N SER A 236 5.87 -2.86 -12.83
CA SER A 236 4.87 -2.23 -13.71
C SER A 236 5.47 -1.14 -14.59
N ALA A 237 6.55 -0.49 -14.15
CA ALA A 237 7.31 0.45 -14.96
C ALA A 237 8.48 -0.19 -15.71
N SER A 238 8.80 -1.45 -15.44
CA SER A 238 9.85 -2.17 -16.15
C SER A 238 9.36 -2.60 -17.52
N VAL A 239 10.08 -2.20 -18.55
CA VAL A 239 9.73 -2.38 -19.96
C VAL A 239 10.94 -2.90 -20.75
N SER A 240 10.71 -3.44 -21.92
CA SER A 240 11.74 -3.69 -22.95
C SER A 240 11.04 -3.83 -24.29
N PRO A 241 11.72 -3.59 -25.43
CA PRO A 241 11.13 -3.81 -26.74
C PRO A 241 10.49 -5.18 -26.90
N TYR A 242 11.13 -6.24 -26.39
CA TYR A 242 10.59 -7.58 -26.43
C TYR A 242 9.23 -7.68 -25.72
N ILE A 243 9.14 -7.19 -24.48
CA ILE A 243 7.90 -7.24 -23.69
C ILE A 243 6.81 -6.36 -24.28
N LEU A 244 7.17 -5.18 -24.77
CA LEU A 244 6.23 -4.28 -25.41
C LEU A 244 5.65 -4.88 -26.69
N GLU A 245 6.44 -5.61 -27.47
CA GLU A 245 5.94 -6.35 -28.63
C GLU A 245 4.98 -7.50 -28.26
N GLN A 246 5.21 -8.18 -27.12
CA GLN A 246 4.27 -9.17 -26.63
C GLN A 246 2.95 -8.51 -26.18
N PHE A 247 3.04 -7.39 -25.47
CA PHE A 247 1.88 -6.58 -25.10
C PHE A 247 1.08 -6.15 -26.33
N GLU A 248 1.72 -5.57 -27.35
CA GLU A 248 1.05 -5.14 -28.59
C GLU A 248 0.32 -6.31 -29.29
N LYS A 249 0.94 -7.48 -29.32
CA LYS A 249 0.30 -8.70 -29.89
C LYS A 249 -0.94 -9.14 -29.11
N GLU A 250 -0.91 -9.02 -27.79
CA GLU A 250 -2.01 -9.46 -26.93
C GLU A 250 -3.17 -8.48 -26.92
N VAL A 251 -2.90 -7.17 -26.80
CA VAL A 251 -3.95 -6.15 -26.67
C VAL A 251 -4.42 -5.58 -27.99
N GLY A 252 -3.63 -5.72 -29.07
CA GLY A 252 -4.02 -5.34 -30.43
C GLY A 252 -3.83 -3.86 -30.78
N TYR A 253 -3.08 -3.10 -30.00
CA TYR A 253 -2.70 -1.72 -30.32
C TYR A 253 -1.25 -1.41 -29.93
N THR A 254 -0.70 -0.36 -30.55
CA THR A 254 0.70 0.03 -30.38
C THR A 254 0.93 0.69 -29.02
N PHE A 255 1.98 0.27 -28.32
CA PHE A 255 2.38 0.87 -27.06
C PHE A 255 3.01 2.25 -27.29
N ARG A 256 2.74 3.18 -26.37
CA ARG A 256 3.38 4.49 -26.34
C ARG A 256 4.09 4.71 -25.00
N PRO A 257 5.29 5.32 -25.02
CA PRO A 257 5.99 5.71 -23.78
C PRO A 257 5.11 6.47 -22.78
N GLU A 258 4.22 7.32 -23.30
CA GLU A 258 3.32 8.14 -22.50
C GLU A 258 2.37 7.33 -21.60
N PHE A 259 2.06 6.08 -21.93
CA PHE A 259 1.25 5.20 -21.08
C PHE A 259 1.91 4.89 -19.73
N ILE A 260 3.25 4.89 -19.68
CA ILE A 260 4.02 4.76 -18.44
C ILE A 260 4.37 6.14 -17.88
N ILE A 261 4.80 7.05 -18.74
CA ILE A 261 5.30 8.38 -18.34
C ILE A 261 4.19 9.25 -17.73
N ASP A 262 2.97 9.15 -18.21
CA ASP A 262 1.83 9.89 -17.67
C ASP A 262 2.18 11.37 -17.40
N GLN A 263 2.61 12.08 -18.44
CA GLN A 263 2.97 13.51 -18.36
C GLN A 263 4.12 13.85 -17.39
N GLY A 264 4.82 12.84 -16.89
CA GLY A 264 5.86 12.95 -15.88
C GLY A 264 5.41 12.56 -14.46
N TYR A 265 4.17 12.10 -14.29
CA TYR A 265 3.67 11.59 -13.01
C TYR A 265 3.93 10.10 -12.81
N TYR A 266 4.31 9.39 -13.87
CA TYR A 266 4.63 7.96 -13.85
C TYR A 266 3.56 7.11 -13.17
N ASN A 267 2.28 7.42 -13.42
CA ASN A 267 1.13 6.71 -12.85
C ASN A 267 1.25 6.52 -11.32
N ASN A 268 1.72 7.54 -10.61
CA ASN A 268 1.84 7.46 -9.15
C ASN A 268 0.47 7.20 -8.50
N GLN A 269 0.48 6.89 -7.21
CA GLN A 269 -0.72 6.46 -6.47
C GLN A 269 -1.88 7.47 -6.45
N TYR A 270 -1.64 8.74 -6.76
CA TYR A 270 -2.71 9.73 -6.85
C TYR A 270 -3.35 9.80 -8.23
N ARG A 271 -2.67 9.26 -9.24
CA ARG A 271 -3.16 9.32 -10.62
C ARG A 271 -4.27 8.31 -10.84
N ILE A 272 -5.32 8.74 -11.49
CA ILE A 272 -6.35 7.84 -12.03
C ILE A 272 -5.68 7.04 -13.14
N PRO A 273 -5.62 5.71 -13.02
CA PRO A 273 -4.95 4.90 -14.04
C PRO A 273 -5.67 5.01 -15.38
N SER A 274 -4.94 5.33 -16.44
CA SER A 274 -5.50 5.27 -17.80
C SER A 274 -5.86 3.84 -18.17
N LYS A 275 -6.73 3.70 -19.19
CA LYS A 275 -7.07 2.38 -19.74
C LYS A 275 -5.81 1.64 -20.23
N GLU A 276 -4.94 2.34 -20.94
CA GLU A 276 -3.72 1.78 -21.51
C GLU A 276 -2.75 1.31 -20.44
N PHE A 277 -2.58 2.09 -19.37
CA PHE A 277 -1.78 1.67 -18.22
C PHE A 277 -2.41 0.48 -17.50
N SER A 278 -3.73 0.47 -17.34
CA SER A 278 -4.46 -0.65 -16.73
C SER A 278 -4.32 -1.94 -17.56
N ASP A 279 -4.41 -1.84 -18.89
CA ASP A 279 -4.17 -2.97 -19.80
C ASP A 279 -2.74 -3.48 -19.69
N TYR A 280 -1.74 -2.57 -19.60
CA TYR A 280 -0.34 -2.95 -19.41
C TYR A 280 -0.11 -3.63 -18.05
N GLN A 281 -0.71 -3.12 -16.98
CA GLN A 281 -0.64 -3.78 -15.67
C GLN A 281 -1.28 -5.18 -15.69
N ALA A 282 -2.42 -5.32 -16.35
CA ALA A 282 -3.08 -6.63 -16.49
C ALA A 282 -2.23 -7.63 -17.26
N PHE A 283 -1.59 -7.19 -18.36
CA PHE A 283 -0.61 -7.98 -19.10
C PHE A 283 0.57 -8.40 -18.20
N GLN A 284 1.15 -7.44 -17.48
CA GLN A 284 2.27 -7.72 -16.57
C GLN A 284 1.92 -8.72 -15.47
N ARG A 285 0.73 -8.64 -14.88
CA ARG A 285 0.27 -9.62 -13.89
C ARG A 285 0.31 -11.05 -14.43
N ARG A 286 -0.21 -11.25 -15.64
CA ARG A 286 -0.23 -12.58 -16.27
C ARG A 286 1.18 -13.11 -16.54
N GLU A 287 2.05 -12.27 -17.11
CA GLU A 287 3.45 -12.65 -17.40
C GLU A 287 4.22 -12.95 -16.11
N VAL A 288 4.09 -12.10 -15.10
CA VAL A 288 4.72 -12.32 -13.78
C VAL A 288 4.21 -13.62 -13.14
N ALA A 289 2.90 -13.83 -13.11
CA ALA A 289 2.32 -15.04 -12.50
C ALA A 289 2.79 -16.31 -13.19
N LYS A 290 2.90 -16.32 -14.53
CA LYS A 290 3.39 -17.44 -15.31
C LYS A 290 4.83 -17.82 -14.96
N ILE A 291 5.73 -16.84 -14.95
CA ILE A 291 7.15 -17.07 -14.66
C ILE A 291 7.35 -17.40 -13.18
N ALA A 292 6.65 -16.69 -12.29
CA ALA A 292 6.68 -16.95 -10.86
C ALA A 292 6.21 -18.38 -10.53
N LYS A 293 5.16 -18.87 -11.22
CA LYS A 293 4.71 -20.25 -11.08
C LYS A 293 5.80 -21.26 -11.44
N GLU A 294 6.50 -21.04 -12.54
CA GLU A 294 7.61 -21.92 -12.95
C GLU A 294 8.71 -21.96 -11.89
N MET A 295 9.04 -20.83 -11.29
CA MET A 295 10.04 -20.76 -10.20
C MET A 295 9.55 -21.50 -8.94
N VAL A 296 8.29 -21.34 -8.59
CA VAL A 296 7.69 -22.06 -7.44
C VAL A 296 7.64 -23.56 -7.69
N ASP A 297 7.28 -23.98 -8.90
CA ASP A 297 7.29 -25.41 -9.29
C ASP A 297 8.71 -26.01 -9.15
N ILE A 298 9.75 -25.29 -9.54
CA ILE A 298 11.15 -25.71 -9.32
C ILE A 298 11.46 -25.88 -7.83
N CYS A 299 11.02 -24.97 -6.96
CA CYS A 299 11.20 -25.11 -5.52
C CYS A 299 10.54 -26.39 -5.02
N HIS A 300 9.30 -26.64 -5.41
CA HIS A 300 8.53 -27.83 -5.01
C HIS A 300 9.14 -29.14 -5.53
N GLU A 301 9.61 -29.18 -6.79
CA GLU A 301 10.33 -30.30 -7.37
C GLU A 301 11.59 -30.67 -6.57
N CYS A 302 12.25 -29.66 -6.00
CA CYS A 302 13.42 -29.82 -5.14
C CYS A 302 13.08 -30.00 -3.66
N GLY A 303 11.80 -30.16 -3.30
CA GLY A 303 11.36 -30.37 -1.93
C GLY A 303 11.48 -29.14 -1.01
N LYS A 304 11.46 -27.94 -1.58
CA LYS A 304 11.53 -26.67 -0.86
C LYS A 304 10.19 -25.97 -0.88
N GLU A 305 9.92 -25.18 0.17
CA GLU A 305 8.80 -24.22 0.14
C GLU A 305 9.23 -22.91 -0.56
N ALA A 306 8.27 -22.27 -1.18
CA ALA A 306 8.42 -20.96 -1.82
C ALA A 306 7.63 -19.92 -1.07
N MET A 307 8.28 -18.84 -0.65
CA MET A 307 7.70 -17.71 0.04
C MET A 307 7.97 -16.43 -0.73
N MET A 308 6.95 -15.56 -0.87
CA MET A 308 7.13 -14.22 -1.39
C MET A 308 7.27 -13.22 -0.25
N PHE A 309 8.32 -12.42 -0.26
CA PHE A 309 8.38 -11.20 0.52
C PHE A 309 7.62 -10.09 -0.22
N LEU A 310 6.53 -9.69 0.37
CA LEU A 310 5.75 -8.55 -0.09
C LEU A 310 6.44 -7.29 0.40
N GLY A 311 7.40 -6.82 -0.34
CA GLY A 311 7.91 -5.48 -0.17
C GLY A 311 6.83 -4.46 -0.54
N ASP A 312 7.09 -3.21 -0.31
CA ASP A 312 6.11 -2.14 -0.44
C ASP A 312 5.52 -2.02 -1.86
N HIS A 313 6.29 -2.35 -2.86
CA HIS A 313 5.90 -2.35 -4.25
C HIS A 313 4.90 -3.45 -4.62
N TRP A 314 4.89 -4.59 -3.90
CA TRP A 314 3.87 -5.62 -4.09
C TRP A 314 2.54 -5.23 -3.51
N ILE A 315 2.53 -4.46 -2.45
CA ILE A 315 1.32 -4.00 -1.77
C ILE A 315 0.44 -3.15 -2.70
N GLY A 316 1.05 -2.44 -3.63
CA GLY A 316 0.32 -1.62 -4.60
C GLY A 316 0.07 -2.31 -5.94
N THR A 317 0.71 -3.44 -6.20
CA THR A 317 0.59 -4.14 -7.46
C THR A 317 -0.45 -5.25 -7.40
N GLU A 318 -0.66 -5.90 -8.48
CA GLU A 318 -1.79 -6.76 -8.75
C GLU A 318 -1.61 -8.25 -8.38
N PRO A 319 -0.58 -8.70 -7.67
CA PRO A 319 -0.46 -10.11 -7.30
C PRO A 319 -1.58 -10.61 -6.40
N PHE A 320 -2.39 -9.72 -5.84
CA PHE A 320 -3.56 -10.08 -5.04
C PHE A 320 -4.84 -10.32 -5.85
N MET A 321 -4.75 -10.21 -7.16
CA MET A 321 -5.82 -10.59 -8.07
C MET A 321 -5.85 -12.12 -8.31
N GLU A 322 -6.73 -12.59 -9.18
CA GLU A 322 -6.92 -14.03 -9.41
C GLU A 322 -5.64 -14.76 -9.86
N GLU A 323 -4.81 -14.09 -10.64
CA GLU A 323 -3.55 -14.65 -11.13
C GLU A 323 -2.59 -15.03 -9.99
N PHE A 324 -2.65 -14.34 -8.85
CA PHE A 324 -1.80 -14.65 -7.69
C PHE A 324 -2.00 -16.08 -7.17
N LYS A 325 -3.24 -16.56 -7.10
CA LYS A 325 -3.55 -17.92 -6.65
C LYS A 325 -2.90 -18.99 -7.52
N SER A 326 -2.75 -18.70 -8.82
CA SER A 326 -2.16 -19.63 -9.78
C SER A 326 -0.66 -19.85 -9.61
N ILE A 327 0.04 -18.93 -8.93
CA ILE A 327 1.49 -19.02 -8.67
C ILE A 327 1.80 -20.23 -7.77
N GLY A 328 0.93 -20.54 -6.81
CA GLY A 328 1.10 -21.70 -5.93
C GLY A 328 2.10 -21.51 -4.80
N LEU A 329 2.35 -20.26 -4.37
CA LEU A 329 3.21 -19.96 -3.21
C LEU A 329 2.74 -20.69 -1.95
N ASP A 330 3.70 -21.17 -1.16
CA ASP A 330 3.40 -21.74 0.16
C ASP A 330 3.10 -20.64 1.20
N ALA A 331 3.77 -19.50 1.10
CA ALA A 331 3.63 -18.45 2.06
C ALA A 331 3.88 -17.05 1.46
N VAL A 332 3.37 -16.06 2.17
CA VAL A 332 3.74 -14.65 1.98
C VAL A 332 4.21 -14.07 3.29
N VAL A 333 5.17 -13.16 3.22
CA VAL A 333 5.65 -12.38 4.34
C VAL A 333 5.72 -10.91 3.95
N GLY A 334 5.32 -10.02 4.84
CA GLY A 334 5.39 -8.59 4.61
C GLY A 334 5.71 -7.81 5.87
N SER A 335 6.09 -6.57 5.69
CA SER A 335 6.37 -5.65 6.78
C SER A 335 5.07 -5.11 7.38
N VAL A 336 4.99 -5.08 8.70
CA VAL A 336 3.80 -4.66 9.45
C VAL A 336 4.17 -3.47 10.34
N GLY A 337 3.70 -2.29 9.97
CA GLY A 337 3.83 -1.07 10.76
C GLY A 337 2.51 -0.64 11.42
N ASN A 338 1.38 -1.21 11.00
CA ASN A 338 0.04 -0.83 11.45
C ASN A 338 -1.00 -1.88 11.03
N GLY A 339 -2.27 -1.60 11.30
CA GLY A 339 -3.37 -2.48 10.95
C GLY A 339 -3.58 -2.64 9.44
N CYS A 340 -3.42 -1.56 8.67
CA CYS A 340 -3.56 -1.63 7.20
C CYS A 340 -2.54 -2.56 6.58
N THR A 341 -1.27 -2.41 6.93
CA THR A 341 -0.19 -3.24 6.39
C THR A 341 -0.34 -4.70 6.83
N LEU A 342 -0.86 -4.96 8.02
CA LEU A 342 -1.21 -6.31 8.44
C LEU A 342 -2.33 -6.90 7.55
N ARG A 343 -3.41 -6.14 7.29
CA ARG A 343 -4.54 -6.62 6.48
C ARG A 343 -4.13 -6.89 5.03
N LEU A 344 -3.19 -6.13 4.47
CA LEU A 344 -2.60 -6.41 3.16
C LEU A 344 -1.96 -7.80 3.06
N ILE A 345 -1.55 -8.38 4.19
CA ILE A 345 -0.98 -9.72 4.27
C ILE A 345 -2.05 -10.74 4.66
N SER A 346 -2.80 -10.47 5.73
CA SER A 346 -3.77 -11.43 6.28
C SER A 346 -4.97 -11.66 5.38
N ASP A 347 -5.29 -10.72 4.48
CA ASP A 347 -6.38 -10.85 3.51
C ASP A 347 -5.99 -11.65 2.27
N ILE A 348 -4.70 -11.99 2.08
CA ILE A 348 -4.25 -12.83 0.96
C ILE A 348 -4.78 -14.24 1.10
N GLU A 349 -5.37 -14.74 0.03
CA GLU A 349 -5.85 -16.11 -0.08
C GLU A 349 -4.94 -16.95 -0.98
N GLY A 350 -5.06 -18.28 -0.85
CA GLY A 350 -4.36 -19.22 -1.73
C GLY A 350 -2.93 -19.56 -1.30
N VAL A 351 -2.50 -19.16 -0.10
CA VAL A 351 -1.23 -19.56 0.53
C VAL A 351 -1.49 -20.44 1.75
N LYS A 352 -0.51 -21.26 2.14
CA LYS A 352 -0.62 -22.14 3.30
C LYS A 352 -0.50 -21.39 4.62
N TYR A 353 0.32 -20.33 4.65
CA TYR A 353 0.49 -19.49 5.83
C TYR A 353 0.96 -18.06 5.47
N THR A 354 0.70 -17.15 6.38
CA THR A 354 1.06 -15.74 6.29
C THR A 354 1.99 -15.35 7.44
N GLU A 355 2.95 -14.47 7.17
CA GLU A 355 3.89 -13.97 8.18
C GLU A 355 3.95 -12.44 8.15
N GLY A 356 3.85 -11.81 9.32
CA GLY A 356 4.06 -10.38 9.47
C GLY A 356 5.40 -10.10 10.13
N ARG A 357 6.25 -9.27 9.50
CA ARG A 357 7.49 -8.78 10.11
C ARG A 357 7.20 -7.51 10.89
N PHE A 358 7.30 -7.59 12.19
CA PHE A 358 7.06 -6.46 13.09
C PHE A 358 8.26 -5.53 13.20
N LEU A 359 7.96 -4.29 13.45
CA LEU A 359 8.80 -3.10 13.47
C LEU A 359 8.96 -2.55 14.89
N PRO A 360 9.91 -1.72 15.13
CA PRO A 360 10.50 -0.63 14.34
C PRO A 360 11.43 -1.15 13.24
N TYR A 361 11.31 -0.56 12.08
CA TYR A 361 11.88 -1.15 10.87
C TYR A 361 13.13 -0.46 10.38
N PHE A 362 13.20 0.85 10.45
CA PHE A 362 14.32 1.57 9.88
C PHE A 362 15.38 1.88 10.92
N PHE A 363 16.48 1.36 10.66
CA PHE A 363 17.67 1.18 11.41
C PHE A 363 18.24 2.45 12.05
N PRO A 364 18.70 3.43 11.27
CA PRO A 364 19.28 4.65 11.85
C PRO A 364 18.22 5.59 12.42
N ASP A 365 16.99 5.52 11.88
CA ASP A 365 15.90 6.41 12.26
C ASP A 365 15.25 6.02 13.58
N THR A 366 15.37 4.75 13.95
CA THR A 366 14.77 4.21 15.18
C THR A 366 15.82 3.81 16.22
N PHE A 367 16.90 3.13 15.77
CA PHE A 367 17.94 2.60 16.63
C PHE A 367 19.19 3.50 16.63
N TYR A 368 19.11 4.61 17.33
CA TYR A 368 20.22 5.54 17.52
C TYR A 368 20.35 5.91 19.01
N GLU A 369 21.49 6.43 19.43
CA GLU A 369 21.70 6.86 20.80
C GLU A 369 20.70 7.96 21.21
N GLY A 370 19.89 7.68 22.22
CA GLY A 370 18.78 8.55 22.65
C GLY A 370 17.45 8.29 21.93
N GLY A 371 17.39 7.38 20.96
CA GLY A 371 16.14 6.91 20.34
C GLY A 371 15.27 6.09 21.29
N ASN A 372 13.99 5.92 20.94
CA ASN A 372 13.03 5.16 21.75
C ASN A 372 12.30 4.10 20.91
N PRO A 373 12.98 3.01 20.52
CA PRO A 373 12.39 1.96 19.69
C PRO A 373 11.19 1.26 20.36
N VAL A 374 11.14 1.22 21.69
CA VAL A 374 10.01 0.62 22.43
C VAL A 374 8.73 1.40 22.21
N LYS A 375 8.81 2.73 22.18
CA LYS A 375 7.60 3.56 21.95
C LYS A 375 7.01 3.26 20.60
N GLU A 376 7.81 3.27 19.54
CA GLU A 376 7.37 2.96 18.19
C GLU A 376 6.81 1.53 18.07
N ALA A 377 7.51 0.55 18.66
CA ALA A 377 7.05 -0.83 18.69
C ALA A 377 5.69 -0.98 19.40
N LYS A 378 5.43 -0.24 20.47
CA LYS A 378 4.16 -0.22 21.18
C LYS A 378 3.03 0.34 20.32
N GLU A 379 3.27 1.45 19.63
CA GLU A 379 2.31 2.06 18.73
C GLU A 379 1.95 1.10 17.57
N ASN A 380 2.96 0.52 16.94
CA ASN A 380 2.80 -0.45 15.86
C ASN A 380 2.04 -1.72 16.30
N TRP A 381 2.39 -2.26 17.47
CA TRP A 381 1.75 -3.48 17.95
C TRP A 381 0.27 -3.30 18.25
N VAL A 382 -0.10 -2.20 18.89
CA VAL A 382 -1.52 -1.95 19.23
C VAL A 382 -2.39 -1.90 17.99
N THR A 383 -1.96 -1.20 16.94
CA THR A 383 -2.72 -1.10 15.69
C THR A 383 -2.74 -2.42 14.91
N ALA A 384 -1.60 -3.11 14.84
CA ALA A 384 -1.51 -4.43 14.21
C ALA A 384 -2.38 -5.48 14.94
N ARG A 385 -2.37 -5.48 16.27
CA ARG A 385 -3.16 -6.39 17.12
C ARG A 385 -4.66 -6.26 16.87
N ARG A 386 -5.17 -5.04 16.68
CA ARG A 386 -6.57 -4.80 16.29
C ARG A 386 -6.93 -5.55 15.01
N ALA A 387 -6.08 -5.46 14.00
CA ALA A 387 -6.26 -6.13 12.73
C ALA A 387 -6.11 -7.66 12.85
N ILE A 388 -5.16 -8.16 13.66
CA ILE A 388 -5.02 -9.60 13.98
C ILE A 388 -6.32 -10.16 14.55
N LEU A 389 -6.95 -9.45 15.48
CA LEU A 389 -8.21 -9.87 16.10
C LEU A 389 -9.38 -9.93 15.08
N ARG A 390 -9.26 -9.27 13.94
CA ARG A 390 -10.25 -9.39 12.86
C ARG A 390 -9.90 -10.50 11.86
N LYS A 391 -8.65 -10.59 11.46
CA LYS A 391 -8.15 -11.64 10.57
C LYS A 391 -6.69 -11.96 10.92
N PRO A 392 -6.42 -13.11 11.55
CA PRO A 392 -5.07 -13.45 12.01
C PRO A 392 -4.13 -13.71 10.86
N ILE A 393 -2.84 -13.40 11.09
CA ILE A 393 -1.71 -13.99 10.37
C ILE A 393 -1.24 -15.25 11.13
N ASP A 394 -0.50 -16.12 10.45
CA ASP A 394 -0.07 -17.40 11.04
C ASP A 394 1.22 -17.30 11.85
N ARG A 395 2.08 -16.34 11.53
CA ARG A 395 3.41 -16.17 12.10
C ARG A 395 3.77 -14.70 12.21
N ILE A 396 4.65 -14.40 13.14
CA ILE A 396 5.32 -13.11 13.21
C ILE A 396 6.83 -13.27 13.07
N GLY A 397 7.50 -12.18 12.71
CA GLY A 397 8.95 -12.11 12.70
C GLY A 397 9.42 -10.70 13.08
N TYR A 398 10.67 -10.58 13.50
CA TYR A 398 11.29 -9.27 13.62
C TYR A 398 11.85 -8.83 12.26
N GLY A 399 11.56 -7.60 11.87
CA GLY A 399 11.89 -7.08 10.54
C GLY A 399 13.29 -6.48 10.40
N GLY A 400 13.87 -5.97 11.49
CA GLY A 400 15.14 -5.23 11.49
C GLY A 400 16.40 -6.10 11.61
N TYR A 401 17.55 -5.44 11.79
CA TYR A 401 18.82 -6.10 12.08
C TYR A 401 18.98 -6.36 13.58
N LEU A 402 19.29 -7.59 13.96
CA LEU A 402 19.48 -7.96 15.39
C LEU A 402 20.59 -7.17 16.06
N LYS A 403 21.69 -6.92 15.34
CA LYS A 403 22.82 -6.15 15.85
C LYS A 403 22.42 -4.78 16.40
N LEU A 404 21.47 -4.12 15.77
CA LEU A 404 20.94 -2.83 16.23
C LEU A 404 19.99 -3.01 17.41
N ALA A 405 19.04 -3.94 17.31
CA ALA A 405 18.05 -4.22 18.34
C ALA A 405 18.70 -4.64 19.68
N MET A 406 19.77 -5.43 19.64
CA MET A 406 20.51 -5.91 20.83
C MET A 406 21.14 -4.77 21.66
N GLN A 407 21.31 -3.59 21.09
CA GLN A 407 21.79 -2.42 21.84
C GLN A 407 20.70 -1.80 22.74
N PHE A 408 19.44 -2.26 22.61
CA PHE A 408 18.29 -1.76 23.36
C PHE A 408 17.62 -2.91 24.14
N PRO A 409 18.09 -3.24 25.35
CA PRO A 409 17.59 -4.39 26.12
C PRO A 409 16.09 -4.33 26.44
N ASP A 410 15.55 -3.15 26.65
CA ASP A 410 14.11 -2.89 26.87
C ASP A 410 13.27 -3.19 25.63
N PHE A 411 13.81 -2.90 24.45
CA PHE A 411 13.19 -3.28 23.18
C PHE A 411 13.17 -4.81 23.00
N VAL A 412 14.29 -5.47 23.29
CA VAL A 412 14.38 -6.95 23.21
C VAL A 412 13.37 -7.61 24.16
N GLU A 413 13.21 -7.09 25.37
CA GLU A 413 12.20 -7.55 26.34
C GLU A 413 10.77 -7.32 25.85
N TYR A 414 10.54 -6.16 25.27
CA TYR A 414 9.22 -5.85 24.71
C TYR A 414 8.85 -6.79 23.56
N VAL A 415 9.77 -7.06 22.62
CA VAL A 415 9.55 -8.03 21.52
C VAL A 415 9.28 -9.43 22.06
N GLU A 416 9.93 -9.87 23.12
CA GLU A 416 9.64 -11.14 23.79
C GLU A 416 8.17 -11.18 24.25
N SER A 417 7.70 -10.10 24.89
CA SER A 417 6.30 -10.00 25.36
C SER A 417 5.30 -10.02 24.19
N VAL A 418 5.62 -9.37 23.06
CA VAL A 418 4.82 -9.40 21.83
C VAL A 418 4.75 -10.82 21.25
N CYS A 419 5.86 -11.54 21.22
CA CYS A 419 5.89 -12.94 20.76
C CYS A 419 5.00 -13.85 21.59
N ASP A 420 5.01 -13.69 22.91
CA ASP A 420 4.16 -14.47 23.81
C ASP A 420 2.67 -14.08 23.68
N GLU A 421 2.37 -12.79 23.60
CA GLU A 421 0.99 -12.30 23.37
C GLU A 421 0.45 -12.80 22.02
N PHE A 422 1.25 -12.74 20.94
CA PHE A 422 0.84 -13.23 19.64
C PHE A 422 0.43 -14.72 19.66
N ARG A 423 1.19 -15.57 20.35
CA ARG A 423 0.84 -16.99 20.47
C ARG A 423 -0.49 -17.19 21.17
N VAL A 424 -0.72 -16.45 22.24
CA VAL A 424 -2.01 -16.48 22.97
C VAL A 424 -3.15 -16.03 22.07
N LEU A 425 -2.97 -14.93 21.33
CA LEU A 425 -3.94 -14.46 20.34
C LEU A 425 -4.22 -15.54 19.31
N TYR A 426 -3.17 -16.04 18.65
CA TYR A 426 -3.30 -17.05 17.60
C TYR A 426 -4.04 -18.31 18.11
N ASP A 427 -3.67 -18.82 19.25
CA ASP A 427 -4.32 -20.03 19.81
C ASP A 427 -5.80 -19.82 20.13
N ASN A 428 -6.18 -18.58 20.46
CA ASN A 428 -7.57 -18.23 20.70
C ASN A 428 -8.39 -18.05 19.41
N ILE A 429 -7.78 -17.52 18.33
CA ILE A 429 -8.55 -17.07 17.15
C ILE A 429 -8.29 -17.89 15.88
N LYS A 430 -7.32 -18.81 15.86
CA LYS A 430 -7.08 -19.67 14.68
C LYS A 430 -8.36 -20.42 14.31
N GLY A 431 -8.73 -20.34 13.04
CA GLY A 431 -9.95 -20.96 12.53
C GLY A 431 -11.25 -20.28 12.97
N CYS A 432 -11.18 -19.19 13.72
CA CYS A 432 -12.35 -18.41 14.10
C CYS A 432 -12.63 -17.35 13.03
N LYS A 433 -13.91 -17.03 12.80
CA LYS A 433 -14.34 -15.89 12.00
C LYS A 433 -14.82 -14.80 12.94
N ALA A 434 -14.19 -13.64 12.88
CA ALA A 434 -14.64 -12.47 13.66
C ALA A 434 -16.03 -12.02 13.18
N HIS A 435 -16.90 -11.73 14.13
CA HIS A 435 -18.25 -11.24 13.85
C HIS A 435 -18.20 -9.86 13.20
N SER A 436 -18.94 -9.68 12.11
CA SER A 436 -19.11 -8.39 11.43
C SER A 436 -20.57 -7.95 11.51
N ILE A 437 -20.79 -6.67 11.79
CA ILE A 437 -22.13 -6.11 12.02
C ILE A 437 -22.75 -5.66 10.70
N LYS A 438 -21.96 -5.01 9.85
CA LYS A 438 -22.37 -4.43 8.55
C LYS A 438 -21.29 -4.65 7.52
N THR A 439 -21.67 -4.59 6.25
CA THR A 439 -20.76 -4.59 5.09
C THR A 439 -20.48 -3.16 4.64
N VAL A 440 -19.22 -2.79 4.63
CA VAL A 440 -18.75 -1.45 4.24
C VAL A 440 -17.87 -1.55 3.01
N ALA A 441 -18.19 -0.79 1.96
CA ALA A 441 -17.36 -0.70 0.77
C ALA A 441 -16.59 0.61 0.73
N VAL A 442 -15.27 0.54 0.54
CA VAL A 442 -14.44 1.70 0.19
C VAL A 442 -14.32 1.78 -1.31
N LEU A 443 -14.80 2.87 -1.88
CA LEU A 443 -14.81 3.12 -3.33
C LEU A 443 -13.57 3.91 -3.73
N ASN A 444 -12.75 3.33 -4.61
CA ASN A 444 -11.58 3.96 -5.22
C ASN A 444 -11.38 3.48 -6.66
N CYS A 445 -10.35 3.95 -7.39
CA CYS A 445 -10.12 3.53 -8.76
C CYS A 445 -9.55 2.11 -8.92
N TRP A 446 -9.05 1.49 -7.86
CA TRP A 446 -8.37 0.19 -7.94
C TRP A 446 -9.20 -1.00 -7.51
N GLY A 447 -10.30 -0.82 -6.79
CA GLY A 447 -11.09 -1.92 -6.21
C GLY A 447 -10.34 -2.73 -5.16
N LYS A 448 -9.32 -2.16 -4.54
CA LYS A 448 -8.53 -2.79 -3.48
C LYS A 448 -7.89 -1.75 -2.56
N MET A 449 -7.46 -2.20 -1.38
CA MET A 449 -6.71 -1.35 -0.47
C MET A 449 -5.33 -1.05 -1.04
N ARG A 450 -4.94 0.21 -0.95
CA ARG A 450 -3.57 0.66 -1.20
C ARG A 450 -3.12 1.50 -0.01
N ALA A 451 -1.95 1.21 0.53
CA ALA A 451 -1.43 1.83 1.74
C ALA A 451 -0.01 2.40 1.57
N TRP A 452 0.41 2.60 0.33
CA TRP A 452 1.76 3.05 -0.02
C TRP A 452 2.23 4.27 0.73
N GLY A 453 1.44 5.32 0.73
CA GLY A 453 1.78 6.58 1.34
C GLY A 453 1.87 6.54 2.87
N ASN A 454 1.56 5.41 3.47
CA ASN A 454 1.53 5.22 4.91
C ASN A 454 2.50 4.14 5.37
N HIS A 455 3.19 3.53 4.39
CA HIS A 455 4.18 2.52 4.69
C HIS A 455 5.55 3.17 4.93
N MET A 456 6.38 2.46 5.67
CA MET A 456 7.69 2.91 6.08
C MET A 456 8.64 3.32 4.95
N VAL A 457 8.51 2.75 3.75
CA VAL A 457 9.32 3.16 2.60
C VAL A 457 9.02 4.59 2.16
N HIS A 458 7.86 5.09 2.50
CA HIS A 458 7.47 6.46 2.29
C HIS A 458 7.90 7.42 3.40
N HIS A 459 8.63 7.00 4.40
CA HIS A 459 9.09 7.88 5.48
C HIS A 459 9.82 9.13 4.96
N ALA A 460 10.54 9.01 3.85
CA ALA A 460 11.21 10.12 3.18
C ALA A 460 10.29 10.96 2.27
N LEU A 461 9.09 10.47 1.94
CA LEU A 461 8.14 11.08 1.01
C LEU A 461 6.82 11.36 1.72
N TYR A 462 6.83 12.31 2.63
CA TYR A 462 5.64 12.65 3.41
C TYR A 462 4.51 13.17 2.51
N GLN A 463 3.38 12.48 2.55
CA GLN A 463 2.21 12.78 1.72
C GLN A 463 1.04 13.22 2.60
N LYS A 464 0.85 14.52 2.67
CA LYS A 464 -0.25 15.11 3.46
C LYS A 464 -1.63 14.82 2.88
N GLN A 465 -1.69 14.62 1.57
CA GLN A 465 -2.95 14.51 0.82
C GLN A 465 -3.75 13.26 1.14
N ASN A 466 -3.13 12.21 1.64
CA ASN A 466 -3.82 10.94 1.87
C ASN A 466 -4.12 10.64 3.35
N TYR A 467 -3.95 11.60 4.25
CA TYR A 467 -4.18 11.33 5.68
C TYR A 467 -5.60 10.86 5.99
N SER A 468 -6.59 11.36 5.26
CA SER A 468 -7.99 10.95 5.43
C SER A 468 -8.23 9.53 4.93
N TYR A 469 -7.67 9.17 3.77
CA TYR A 469 -7.76 7.81 3.26
C TYR A 469 -7.12 6.83 4.24
N TYR A 470 -5.92 7.13 4.71
CA TYR A 470 -5.27 6.34 5.75
C TYR A 470 -6.10 6.25 7.03
N GLY A 471 -6.64 7.37 7.50
CA GLY A 471 -7.50 7.42 8.69
C GLY A 471 -8.69 6.47 8.59
N ILE A 472 -9.34 6.42 7.43
CA ILE A 472 -10.45 5.50 7.17
C ILE A 472 -9.99 4.04 7.14
N VAL A 473 -8.99 3.70 6.32
CA VAL A 473 -8.60 2.28 6.15
C VAL A 473 -7.96 1.72 7.42
N GLU A 474 -7.21 2.52 8.17
CA GLU A 474 -6.65 2.11 9.46
C GLU A 474 -7.75 1.91 10.53
N ALA A 475 -8.72 2.83 10.61
CA ALA A 475 -9.87 2.66 11.49
C ALA A 475 -10.65 1.38 11.18
N LEU A 476 -10.89 1.10 9.90
CA LEU A 476 -11.62 -0.08 9.44
C LEU A 476 -10.84 -1.39 9.63
N SER A 477 -9.50 -1.37 9.67
CA SER A 477 -8.67 -2.57 9.78
C SER A 477 -8.98 -3.42 11.01
N GLY A 478 -9.34 -2.78 12.13
CA GLY A 478 -9.71 -3.41 13.39
C GLY A 478 -11.21 -3.32 13.73
N ALA A 479 -12.02 -2.63 12.93
CA ALA A 479 -13.44 -2.43 13.22
C ALA A 479 -14.29 -3.68 12.94
N PRO A 480 -15.45 -3.86 13.59
CA PRO A 480 -16.30 -5.04 13.43
C PRO A 480 -17.17 -4.97 12.16
N PHE A 481 -16.58 -4.63 11.03
CA PHE A 481 -17.24 -4.57 9.73
C PHE A 481 -16.65 -5.58 8.75
N ASP A 482 -17.48 -6.04 7.81
CA ASP A 482 -17.01 -6.70 6.59
C ASP A 482 -16.58 -5.61 5.60
N VAL A 483 -15.28 -5.41 5.47
CA VAL A 483 -14.72 -4.32 4.66
C VAL A 483 -14.37 -4.83 3.27
N ARG A 484 -14.95 -4.21 2.26
CA ARG A 484 -14.68 -4.49 0.85
C ARG A 484 -14.12 -3.25 0.16
N PHE A 485 -13.35 -3.47 -0.87
CA PHE A 485 -12.87 -2.42 -1.76
C PHE A 485 -13.51 -2.65 -3.12
N ILE A 486 -14.15 -1.63 -3.68
CA ILE A 486 -14.79 -1.69 -5.00
C ILE A 486 -14.24 -0.56 -5.88
N SER A 487 -14.14 -0.80 -7.17
CA SER A 487 -13.77 0.21 -8.14
C SER A 487 -14.98 0.79 -8.85
N PHE A 488 -14.79 1.94 -9.48
CA PHE A 488 -15.78 2.52 -10.39
C PHE A 488 -16.06 1.58 -11.57
N GLU A 489 -15.04 0.91 -12.09
CA GLU A 489 -15.16 -0.09 -13.16
C GLU A 489 -16.00 -1.29 -12.74
N ASP A 490 -15.92 -1.73 -11.47
CA ASP A 490 -16.76 -2.81 -10.97
C ASP A 490 -18.24 -2.43 -11.00
N ILE A 491 -18.57 -1.18 -10.64
CA ILE A 491 -19.94 -0.65 -10.71
C ILE A 491 -20.42 -0.57 -12.17
N LEU A 492 -19.55 -0.16 -13.10
CA LEU A 492 -19.86 -0.08 -14.52
C LEU A 492 -20.11 -1.46 -15.14
N LYS A 493 -19.38 -2.49 -14.69
CA LYS A 493 -19.57 -3.87 -15.16
C LYS A 493 -20.87 -4.47 -14.63
N ASP A 494 -21.14 -4.32 -13.35
CA ASP A 494 -22.34 -4.84 -12.71
C ASP A 494 -22.73 -4.01 -11.47
N LYS A 495 -23.76 -3.17 -11.62
CA LYS A 495 -24.28 -2.37 -10.49
C LYS A 495 -24.80 -3.22 -9.31
N ASN A 496 -25.10 -4.50 -9.53
CA ASN A 496 -25.57 -5.39 -8.46
C ASN A 496 -24.48 -5.71 -7.44
N ILE A 497 -23.21 -5.34 -7.70
CA ILE A 497 -22.14 -5.39 -6.69
C ILE A 497 -22.50 -4.59 -5.43
N LEU A 498 -23.42 -3.63 -5.53
CA LEU A 498 -23.88 -2.80 -4.41
C LEU A 498 -24.98 -3.48 -3.56
N SER A 499 -25.57 -4.59 -4.01
CA SER A 499 -26.78 -5.17 -3.41
C SER A 499 -26.61 -5.72 -1.98
N ASP A 500 -25.41 -6.11 -1.60
CA ASP A 500 -25.06 -6.65 -0.28
C ASP A 500 -24.15 -5.74 0.53
N ILE A 501 -24.07 -4.46 0.14
CA ILE A 501 -23.35 -3.40 0.83
C ILE A 501 -24.34 -2.57 1.66
N ASP A 502 -23.99 -2.30 2.92
CA ASP A 502 -24.80 -1.42 3.78
C ASP A 502 -24.36 0.05 3.64
N VAL A 503 -23.05 0.30 3.53
CA VAL A 503 -22.48 1.66 3.45
C VAL A 503 -21.34 1.74 2.45
N ILE A 504 -21.37 2.75 1.59
CA ILE A 504 -20.26 3.12 0.72
C ILE A 504 -19.49 4.28 1.34
N ILE A 505 -18.15 4.19 1.35
CA ILE A 505 -17.25 5.28 1.75
C ILE A 505 -16.44 5.72 0.54
N ASN A 506 -16.52 7.00 0.17
CA ASN A 506 -15.63 7.62 -0.81
C ASN A 506 -14.76 8.65 -0.09
N VAL A 507 -13.46 8.45 -0.13
CA VAL A 507 -12.49 9.26 0.63
C VAL A 507 -11.28 9.61 -0.21
N GLY A 508 -10.95 10.89 -0.28
CA GLY A 508 -9.76 11.40 -0.98
C GLY A 508 -9.91 12.83 -1.45
N ASP A 509 -8.87 13.31 -2.09
CA ASP A 509 -8.87 14.61 -2.74
C ASP A 509 -9.45 14.50 -4.15
N ALA A 510 -9.96 15.61 -4.66
CA ALA A 510 -10.47 15.72 -6.02
C ALA A 510 -9.43 15.29 -7.06
N ASP A 511 -9.91 14.77 -8.17
CA ASP A 511 -9.09 14.38 -9.32
C ASP A 511 -7.95 13.39 -8.98
N THR A 512 -8.11 12.62 -7.90
CA THR A 512 -7.18 11.55 -7.52
C THR A 512 -7.82 10.17 -7.68
N ALA A 513 -6.98 9.15 -7.78
CA ALA A 513 -7.43 7.75 -7.82
C ALA A 513 -8.12 7.30 -6.51
N HIS A 514 -7.89 8.01 -5.40
CA HIS A 514 -8.60 7.80 -4.15
C HIS A 514 -10.03 8.35 -4.21
N GLY A 515 -10.19 9.60 -4.70
CA GLY A 515 -11.49 10.27 -4.81
C GLY A 515 -12.33 9.84 -6.01
N GLY A 516 -11.69 9.46 -7.13
CA GLY A 516 -12.35 8.99 -8.36
C GLY A 516 -12.33 9.97 -9.55
N GLY A 517 -12.14 11.27 -9.31
CA GLY A 517 -11.97 12.28 -10.34
C GLY A 517 -13.02 12.22 -11.46
N GLU A 518 -12.56 12.08 -12.70
CA GLU A 518 -13.43 12.10 -13.88
C GLU A 518 -14.49 10.97 -13.95
N TYR A 519 -14.32 9.86 -13.20
CA TYR A 519 -15.37 8.85 -13.08
C TYR A 519 -16.71 9.44 -12.63
N TRP A 520 -16.66 10.52 -11.85
CA TRP A 520 -17.84 11.24 -11.38
C TRP A 520 -18.57 12.04 -12.47
N THR A 521 -18.09 12.04 -13.71
CA THR A 521 -18.84 12.54 -14.88
C THR A 521 -19.68 11.46 -15.52
N ASN A 522 -19.49 10.18 -15.16
CA ASN A 522 -20.22 9.06 -15.75
C ASN A 522 -21.62 8.92 -15.13
N PRO A 523 -22.70 9.09 -15.93
CA PRO A 523 -24.06 9.06 -15.41
C PRO A 523 -24.47 7.68 -14.84
N GLN A 524 -23.87 6.58 -15.31
CA GLN A 524 -24.17 5.24 -14.79
C GLN A 524 -23.69 5.10 -13.33
N ILE A 525 -22.50 5.61 -13.01
CA ILE A 525 -21.95 5.61 -11.65
C ILE A 525 -22.80 6.48 -10.72
N ILE A 526 -23.08 7.73 -11.15
CA ILE A 526 -23.91 8.66 -10.37
C ILE A 526 -25.29 8.04 -10.09
N THR A 527 -25.92 7.50 -11.14
CA THR A 527 -27.26 6.92 -11.01
C THR A 527 -27.25 5.68 -10.11
N ALA A 528 -26.28 4.78 -10.25
CA ALA A 528 -26.20 3.57 -9.44
C ALA A 528 -26.05 3.89 -7.93
N ILE A 529 -25.17 4.84 -7.59
CA ILE A 529 -24.96 5.24 -6.19
C ILE A 529 -26.17 6.04 -5.67
N THR A 530 -26.76 6.89 -6.49
CA THR A 530 -27.98 7.64 -6.14
C THR A 530 -29.15 6.69 -5.84
N GLU A 531 -29.37 5.68 -6.69
CA GLU A 531 -30.38 4.64 -6.49
C GLU A 531 -30.12 3.84 -5.22
N PHE A 532 -28.86 3.42 -4.99
CA PHE A 532 -28.44 2.71 -3.78
C PHE A 532 -28.79 3.48 -2.49
N VAL A 533 -28.47 4.78 -2.43
CA VAL A 533 -28.80 5.60 -1.25
C VAL A 533 -30.31 5.83 -1.16
N TYR A 534 -30.98 6.12 -2.28
CA TYR A 534 -32.44 6.35 -2.27
C TYR A 534 -33.20 5.15 -1.70
N GLU A 535 -32.76 3.93 -1.99
CA GLU A 535 -33.39 2.69 -1.51
C GLU A 535 -33.01 2.29 -0.09
N GLY A 536 -32.10 3.02 0.56
CA GLY A 536 -31.80 2.84 2.00
C GLY A 536 -30.32 2.58 2.33
N GLY A 537 -29.43 2.54 1.34
CA GLY A 537 -27.99 2.43 1.55
C GLY A 537 -27.40 3.69 2.20
N GLY A 538 -26.29 3.52 2.91
CA GLY A 538 -25.53 4.61 3.52
C GLY A 538 -24.42 5.13 2.60
N PHE A 539 -24.14 6.44 2.64
CA PHE A 539 -23.01 7.03 1.93
C PHE A 539 -22.20 7.94 2.86
N ILE A 540 -20.90 7.69 2.97
CA ILE A 540 -20.00 8.54 3.75
C ILE A 540 -18.97 9.16 2.79
N GLY A 541 -18.97 10.48 2.71
CA GLY A 541 -18.00 11.24 1.95
C GLY A 541 -16.96 11.90 2.84
N VAL A 542 -15.66 11.72 2.54
CA VAL A 542 -14.57 12.26 3.36
C VAL A 542 -13.60 13.05 2.48
N GLY A 543 -13.27 14.27 2.88
CA GLY A 543 -12.43 15.18 2.13
C GLY A 543 -13.16 15.86 0.99
N GLU A 544 -12.85 15.52 -0.25
CA GLU A 544 -13.53 15.96 -1.47
C GLU A 544 -14.23 14.77 -2.17
N PRO A 545 -15.27 14.21 -1.54
CA PRO A 545 -15.96 13.04 -2.08
C PRO A 545 -16.73 13.39 -3.35
N SER A 546 -16.79 12.50 -4.30
CA SER A 546 -17.45 12.68 -5.60
C SER A 546 -17.03 13.94 -6.37
N ALA A 547 -15.83 14.44 -6.12
CA ALA A 547 -15.39 15.73 -6.62
C ALA A 547 -14.80 15.64 -8.03
N HIS A 548 -15.43 16.38 -8.93
CA HIS A 548 -14.92 16.72 -10.25
C HIS A 548 -15.73 17.89 -10.80
N GLN A 549 -15.07 18.92 -11.32
CA GLN A 549 -15.77 20.12 -11.83
C GLN A 549 -16.49 19.78 -13.15
N ALA A 550 -17.78 19.53 -13.06
CA ALA A 550 -18.62 19.25 -14.21
C ALA A 550 -20.08 19.69 -13.97
N ASN A 551 -20.80 20.04 -15.03
CA ASN A 551 -22.24 20.34 -15.01
C ASN A 551 -22.67 21.37 -13.95
N GLY A 552 -21.80 22.34 -13.62
CA GLY A 552 -22.07 23.40 -12.65
C GLY A 552 -21.96 22.94 -11.19
N ARG A 553 -21.37 21.77 -10.93
CA ARG A 553 -21.12 21.23 -9.59
C ARG A 553 -19.67 20.77 -9.44
N PHE A 554 -19.22 20.74 -8.20
CA PHE A 554 -17.94 20.15 -7.84
C PHE A 554 -18.14 18.78 -7.16
N PHE A 555 -18.98 18.70 -6.12
CA PHE A 555 -19.42 17.40 -5.58
C PHE A 555 -20.59 16.86 -6.41
N GLN A 556 -20.34 15.87 -7.23
CA GLN A 556 -21.35 15.31 -8.13
C GLN A 556 -22.51 14.62 -7.39
N LEU A 557 -22.29 14.23 -6.13
CA LEU A 557 -23.30 13.69 -5.23
C LEU A 557 -23.73 14.70 -4.14
N ALA A 558 -23.61 15.99 -4.40
CA ALA A 558 -23.96 17.04 -3.43
C ALA A 558 -25.40 16.93 -2.88
N ASN A 559 -26.37 16.50 -3.70
CA ASN A 559 -27.75 16.30 -3.24
C ASN A 559 -27.88 15.16 -2.20
N ILE A 560 -27.02 14.14 -2.31
CA ILE A 560 -26.98 13.03 -1.37
C ILE A 560 -26.27 13.48 -0.10
N LEU A 561 -25.10 14.08 -0.25
CA LEU A 561 -24.26 14.53 0.87
C LEU A 561 -24.89 15.69 1.65
N GLY A 562 -25.76 16.49 1.02
CA GLY A 562 -26.30 17.70 1.60
C GLY A 562 -25.29 18.87 1.68
N VAL A 563 -24.12 18.69 1.10
CA VAL A 563 -23.05 19.71 1.07
C VAL A 563 -22.44 19.83 -0.31
N GLU A 564 -21.86 21.02 -0.57
CA GLU A 564 -21.12 21.31 -1.82
C GLU A 564 -19.89 22.16 -1.47
N GLU A 565 -18.87 22.12 -2.32
CA GLU A 565 -17.75 23.03 -2.24
C GLU A 565 -17.93 24.20 -3.21
N GLU A 566 -17.80 25.41 -2.69
CA GLU A 566 -17.86 26.63 -3.49
C GLU A 566 -16.54 26.92 -4.21
N ARG A 567 -16.55 26.83 -5.51
CA ARG A 567 -15.36 27.02 -6.36
C ARG A 567 -15.36 28.33 -7.16
N GLY A 568 -16.50 29.00 -7.26
CA GLY A 568 -16.67 30.17 -8.11
C GLY A 568 -16.75 31.49 -7.37
N PHE A 569 -17.33 31.51 -6.18
CA PHE A 569 -17.60 32.73 -5.43
C PHE A 569 -17.13 32.59 -4.01
N THR A 570 -16.61 33.68 -3.47
CA THR A 570 -16.40 33.80 -2.03
C THR A 570 -17.76 33.99 -1.39
N LEU A 571 -18.23 33.00 -0.68
CA LEU A 571 -19.44 33.13 0.12
C LEU A 571 -19.20 34.05 1.30
N GLY A 572 -20.20 34.84 1.67
CA GLY A 572 -20.12 35.75 2.80
C GLY A 572 -19.85 35.04 4.12
N TYR A 573 -19.28 35.75 5.05
CA TYR A 573 -19.17 35.26 6.43
C TYR A 573 -20.56 35.11 7.04
N ASP A 574 -20.70 34.26 8.05
CA ASP A 574 -21.95 34.05 8.79
C ASP A 574 -23.09 33.41 7.96
N LYS A 575 -22.71 32.48 7.09
CA LYS A 575 -23.67 31.77 6.26
C LYS A 575 -24.69 30.96 7.06
N TYR A 576 -24.35 30.55 8.27
CA TYR A 576 -25.17 29.72 9.12
C TYR A 576 -25.20 30.26 10.55
N ASN A 577 -26.40 30.32 11.13
CA ASN A 577 -26.57 30.33 12.57
C ASN A 577 -26.38 28.86 13.02
N TRP A 578 -25.14 28.49 13.36
CA TRP A 578 -24.86 27.15 13.84
C TRP A 578 -24.99 27.09 15.35
N GLU A 579 -25.75 26.12 15.81
CA GLU A 579 -25.86 25.75 17.21
C GLU A 579 -25.35 24.33 17.40
N GLU A 580 -24.64 24.06 18.49
CA GLU A 580 -24.13 22.73 18.80
C GLU A 580 -25.32 21.75 18.96
N LYS A 581 -25.37 20.72 18.11
CA LYS A 581 -26.41 19.69 18.15
C LYS A 581 -25.91 18.43 18.84
N LYS A 582 -26.75 17.83 19.68
CA LYS A 582 -26.51 16.47 20.14
C LYS A 582 -26.92 15.50 19.04
N HIS A 583 -25.99 14.63 18.63
CA HIS A 583 -26.26 13.65 17.60
C HIS A 583 -25.57 12.32 17.95
N PHE A 584 -26.19 11.22 17.55
CA PHE A 584 -25.71 9.86 17.78
C PHE A 584 -24.22 9.69 17.37
N ILE A 585 -23.79 10.27 16.26
CA ILE A 585 -22.41 10.18 15.76
C ILE A 585 -21.39 10.77 16.76
N LEU A 586 -21.78 11.79 17.53
CA LEU A 586 -20.89 12.53 18.43
C LEU A 586 -20.94 12.05 19.89
N GLU A 587 -21.80 11.08 20.24
CA GLU A 587 -22.05 10.73 21.65
C GLU A 587 -20.81 10.28 22.44
N ASP A 588 -19.84 9.62 21.78
CA ASP A 588 -18.62 9.11 22.44
C ASP A 588 -17.38 9.94 22.11
N THR A 589 -17.54 11.12 21.51
CA THR A 589 -16.43 11.98 21.16
C THR A 589 -16.23 13.10 22.16
N THR A 590 -14.98 13.59 22.25
CA THR A 590 -14.68 14.88 22.91
C THR A 590 -15.09 16.03 22.01
N LYS A 591 -15.06 17.26 22.53
CA LYS A 591 -15.32 18.45 21.71
C LYS A 591 -14.23 18.76 20.68
N GLU A 592 -13.12 18.05 20.73
CA GLU A 592 -11.91 18.30 19.93
C GLU A 592 -11.61 17.19 18.94
N VAL A 593 -12.60 16.75 18.16
CA VAL A 593 -12.39 15.78 17.07
C VAL A 593 -11.36 16.35 16.08
N ASP A 594 -10.35 15.56 15.76
CA ASP A 594 -9.28 15.97 14.83
C ASP A 594 -9.66 15.65 13.38
N PHE A 595 -10.15 16.66 12.67
CA PHE A 595 -10.42 16.55 11.22
C PHE A 595 -9.18 16.82 10.35
N GLY A 596 -8.00 16.98 10.94
CA GLY A 596 -6.81 17.40 10.23
C GLY A 596 -6.90 18.85 9.73
N GLU A 597 -6.41 19.13 8.54
CA GLU A 597 -6.51 20.44 7.93
C GLU A 597 -7.97 20.78 7.53
N GLY A 598 -8.78 19.74 7.28
CA GLY A 598 -10.14 19.87 6.79
C GLY A 598 -10.21 20.48 5.38
N LYS A 599 -11.40 20.50 4.80
CA LYS A 599 -11.63 21.21 3.53
C LYS A 599 -12.28 22.56 3.80
N LYS A 600 -12.05 23.49 2.88
CA LYS A 600 -12.55 24.87 2.98
C LYS A 600 -13.66 25.13 1.95
N ASN A 601 -14.38 26.23 2.16
CA ASN A 601 -15.48 26.65 1.31
C ASN A 601 -16.62 25.62 1.18
N ILE A 602 -16.74 24.72 2.15
CA ILE A 602 -17.84 23.77 2.20
C ILE A 602 -19.08 24.45 2.75
N PHE A 603 -20.19 24.35 2.03
CA PHE A 603 -21.49 24.85 2.48
C PHE A 603 -22.56 23.77 2.45
N ALA A 604 -23.54 23.87 3.34
CA ALA A 604 -24.63 22.91 3.44
C ALA A 604 -25.88 23.42 2.70
N PHE A 605 -26.65 22.48 2.14
CA PHE A 605 -27.95 22.74 1.58
C PHE A 605 -29.02 22.87 2.66
N GLU A 606 -30.16 23.48 2.31
CA GLU A 606 -31.32 23.51 3.19
C GLU A 606 -31.76 22.07 3.55
N GLY A 607 -32.01 21.85 4.83
CA GLY A 607 -32.39 20.53 5.35
C GLY A 607 -31.23 19.64 5.78
N THR A 608 -30.01 20.04 5.53
CA THR A 608 -28.80 19.33 6.03
C THR A 608 -28.50 19.73 7.46
N ASP A 609 -28.23 18.73 8.33
CA ASP A 609 -27.82 19.00 9.71
C ASP A 609 -26.28 19.11 9.78
N ILE A 610 -25.80 20.30 10.13
CA ILE A 610 -24.37 20.54 10.43
C ILE A 610 -24.15 20.13 11.89
N LEU A 611 -23.31 19.13 12.11
CA LEU A 611 -23.00 18.62 13.45
C LEU A 611 -21.76 19.29 14.05
N VAL A 612 -20.74 19.58 13.24
CA VAL A 612 -19.52 20.27 13.67
C VAL A 612 -19.15 21.33 12.63
N GLN A 613 -18.88 22.55 13.12
CA GLN A 613 -18.36 23.66 12.36
C GLN A 613 -17.12 24.23 13.04
N ARG A 614 -16.08 24.56 12.29
CA ARG A 614 -14.90 25.27 12.78
C ARG A 614 -14.55 26.41 11.82
N ASP A 615 -14.21 27.55 12.36
CA ASP A 615 -13.84 28.74 11.56
C ASP A 615 -14.85 29.02 10.43
N LYS A 616 -16.15 28.77 10.72
CA LYS A 616 -17.26 28.93 9.76
C LYS A 616 -17.27 27.90 8.61
N GLU A 617 -16.41 26.91 8.66
CA GLU A 617 -16.38 25.80 7.69
C GLU A 617 -17.09 24.55 8.25
N VAL A 618 -17.86 23.89 7.41
CA VAL A 618 -18.53 22.64 7.76
C VAL A 618 -17.48 21.52 7.88
N GLN A 619 -17.39 20.92 9.07
CA GLN A 619 -16.47 19.81 9.32
C GLN A 619 -17.18 18.47 9.32
N LEU A 620 -18.40 18.42 9.82
CA LEU A 620 -19.21 17.22 9.88
C LEU A 620 -20.67 17.61 9.63
N ALA A 621 -21.29 16.98 8.67
CA ALA A 621 -22.70 17.16 8.36
C ALA A 621 -23.39 15.83 8.05
N VAL A 622 -24.70 15.79 8.24
CA VAL A 622 -25.52 14.62 7.93
C VAL A 622 -26.75 15.01 7.11
N ASN A 623 -27.14 14.14 6.20
CA ASN A 623 -28.29 14.37 5.34
C ASN A 623 -29.08 13.08 5.14
N SER A 624 -30.34 13.20 4.76
CA SER A 624 -31.20 12.08 4.37
C SER A 624 -31.63 12.23 2.91
N PHE A 625 -31.54 11.14 2.17
CA PHE A 625 -31.95 11.11 0.77
C PHE A 625 -32.75 9.85 0.47
N GLY A 626 -34.03 9.98 0.15
CA GLY A 626 -34.95 8.85 0.04
C GLY A 626 -35.08 8.11 1.39
N LYS A 627 -34.76 6.83 1.39
CA LYS A 627 -34.71 6.00 2.61
C LYS A 627 -33.33 5.96 3.25
N GLY A 628 -32.29 6.38 2.53
CA GLY A 628 -30.90 6.32 2.95
C GLY A 628 -30.41 7.58 3.63
N ARG A 629 -29.22 7.49 4.16
CA ARG A 629 -28.56 8.55 4.94
C ARG A 629 -27.13 8.75 4.51
N SER A 630 -26.65 9.97 4.60
CA SER A 630 -25.26 10.29 4.24
C SER A 630 -24.59 11.11 5.31
N VAL A 631 -23.27 10.96 5.40
CA VAL A 631 -22.39 11.73 6.28
C VAL A 631 -21.29 12.37 5.45
N TYR A 632 -21.07 13.65 5.66
CA TYR A 632 -19.91 14.37 5.16
C TYR A 632 -18.92 14.62 6.29
N ILE A 633 -17.63 14.32 6.07
CA ILE A 633 -16.52 14.57 6.99
C ILE A 633 -15.42 15.30 6.23
N SER A 634 -15.02 16.48 6.68
CA SER A 634 -14.06 17.32 5.96
C SER A 634 -12.64 16.76 5.91
N GLY A 635 -12.31 15.86 6.81
CA GLY A 635 -11.06 15.11 6.89
C GLY A 635 -11.08 14.20 8.12
N LEU A 636 -10.30 13.12 8.11
CA LEU A 636 -10.26 12.18 9.23
C LEU A 636 -8.85 11.62 9.42
N ARG A 637 -8.14 12.10 10.44
CA ARG A 637 -6.88 11.49 10.88
C ARG A 637 -7.17 10.23 11.68
N TYR A 638 -6.24 9.26 11.62
CA TYR A 638 -6.37 8.08 12.48
C TYR A 638 -6.16 8.45 13.96
N SER A 639 -7.11 8.06 14.77
CA SER A 639 -7.04 7.97 16.23
C SER A 639 -8.13 7.02 16.72
N PHE A 640 -8.07 6.57 17.96
CA PHE A 640 -9.14 5.74 18.53
C PHE A 640 -10.46 6.49 18.62
N GLU A 641 -10.42 7.77 18.95
CA GLU A 641 -11.60 8.63 18.99
C GLU A 641 -12.22 8.80 17.59
N ASN A 642 -11.39 9.12 16.58
CA ASN A 642 -11.86 9.23 15.20
C ASN A 642 -12.35 7.90 14.63
N SER A 643 -11.75 6.79 15.03
CA SER A 643 -12.26 5.45 14.70
C SER A 643 -13.67 5.21 15.29
N ARG A 644 -13.92 5.68 16.50
CA ARG A 644 -15.24 5.62 17.12
C ARG A 644 -16.25 6.54 16.41
N LEU A 645 -15.84 7.73 16.01
CA LEU A 645 -16.68 8.63 15.21
C LEU A 645 -17.07 7.98 13.88
N LEU A 646 -16.11 7.39 13.17
CA LEU A 646 -16.37 6.65 11.93
C LEU A 646 -17.30 5.46 12.17
N TYR A 647 -17.07 4.68 13.24
CA TYR A 647 -17.93 3.55 13.58
C TYR A 647 -19.39 4.01 13.75
N ARG A 648 -19.64 5.06 14.52
CA ARG A 648 -20.97 5.62 14.71
C ARG A 648 -21.55 6.21 13.42
N ALA A 649 -20.73 6.87 12.60
CA ALA A 649 -21.16 7.36 11.29
C ALA A 649 -21.64 6.21 10.37
N ILE A 650 -20.93 5.09 10.36
CA ILE A 650 -21.33 3.88 9.61
C ILE A 650 -22.66 3.34 10.14
N MET A 651 -22.79 3.16 11.45
CA MET A 651 -24.03 2.63 12.06
C MET A 651 -25.22 3.53 11.80
N TRP A 652 -25.03 4.85 11.88
CA TRP A 652 -26.11 5.81 11.59
C TRP A 652 -26.49 5.80 10.10
N SER A 653 -25.51 5.79 9.20
CA SER A 653 -25.76 5.75 7.76
C SER A 653 -26.47 4.46 7.33
N ALA A 654 -26.18 3.35 7.99
CA ALA A 654 -26.84 2.06 7.77
C ALA A 654 -28.22 1.95 8.43
N GLY A 655 -28.70 2.97 9.18
CA GLY A 655 -29.95 2.91 9.95
C GLY A 655 -29.93 1.86 11.07
N ALA A 656 -28.77 1.60 11.68
CA ALA A 656 -28.51 0.48 12.58
C ALA A 656 -28.11 0.93 14.01
N GLU A 657 -28.54 2.10 14.45
CA GLU A 657 -28.17 2.69 15.73
C GLU A 657 -28.48 1.77 16.91
N GLU A 658 -29.60 1.05 16.85
CA GLU A 658 -30.03 0.11 17.90
C GLU A 658 -29.10 -1.12 18.00
N GLU A 659 -28.38 -1.44 16.94
CA GLU A 659 -27.42 -2.55 16.91
C GLU A 659 -26.07 -2.18 17.55
N LEU A 660 -25.80 -0.90 17.79
CA LEU A 660 -24.54 -0.45 18.36
C LEU A 660 -24.25 -1.09 19.72
N LYS A 661 -25.29 -1.26 20.57
CA LYS A 661 -25.16 -1.85 21.91
C LYS A 661 -25.09 -3.39 21.88
N LYS A 662 -24.38 -3.96 20.90
CA LYS A 662 -24.06 -5.38 20.78
C LYS A 662 -22.60 -5.55 20.49
N TRP A 663 -21.87 -6.30 21.31
CA TRP A 663 -20.42 -6.48 21.21
C TRP A 663 -19.67 -5.14 21.17
N PHE A 664 -19.98 -4.27 22.14
CA PHE A 664 -19.55 -2.87 22.15
C PHE A 664 -19.00 -2.48 23.51
N SER A 665 -18.13 -1.47 23.51
CA SER A 665 -17.57 -0.83 24.69
C SER A 665 -17.95 0.64 24.73
N SER A 666 -18.34 1.16 25.89
CA SER A 666 -18.62 2.60 26.06
C SER A 666 -17.37 3.49 25.99
N ASN A 667 -16.19 2.92 26.07
CA ASN A 667 -14.91 3.62 26.00
C ASN A 667 -14.25 3.37 24.65
N PHE A 668 -13.93 4.41 23.89
CA PHE A 668 -13.33 4.29 22.56
C PHE A 668 -11.89 3.71 22.56
N ASN A 669 -11.21 3.70 23.69
CA ASN A 669 -9.92 3.04 23.86
C ASN A 669 -10.03 1.52 24.08
N VAL A 670 -11.24 1.01 24.23
CA VAL A 670 -11.52 -0.40 24.50
C VAL A 670 -12.41 -0.96 23.40
N GLU A 671 -12.01 -2.09 22.84
CA GLU A 671 -12.76 -2.78 21.78
C GLU A 671 -13.23 -4.16 22.22
N VAL A 672 -14.33 -4.61 21.60
CA VAL A 672 -14.90 -5.96 21.79
C VAL A 672 -14.85 -6.70 20.46
N HIS A 673 -14.20 -7.86 20.46
CA HIS A 673 -14.14 -8.73 19.28
C HIS A 673 -14.84 -10.06 19.59
N ALA A 674 -15.92 -10.34 18.87
CA ALA A 674 -16.72 -11.55 19.07
C ALA A 674 -16.46 -12.58 17.97
N TYR A 675 -16.50 -13.87 18.34
CA TYR A 675 -16.31 -15.03 17.46
C TYR A 675 -17.47 -16.00 17.70
N LEU A 676 -18.64 -15.67 17.12
CA LEU A 676 -19.91 -16.34 17.41
C LEU A 676 -19.87 -17.84 17.09
N ASN A 677 -19.21 -18.22 15.97
CA ASN A 677 -19.03 -19.61 15.58
C ASN A 677 -18.13 -20.42 16.53
N SER A 678 -17.40 -19.75 17.41
CA SER A 678 -16.49 -20.37 18.38
C SER A 678 -16.92 -20.14 19.84
N GLY A 679 -18.09 -19.52 20.05
CA GLY A 679 -18.69 -19.34 21.38
C GLY A 679 -17.87 -18.44 22.32
N LYS A 680 -17.11 -17.46 21.80
CA LYS A 680 -16.26 -16.62 22.63
C LYS A 680 -16.12 -15.19 22.12
N TYR A 681 -15.67 -14.32 23.01
CA TYR A 681 -15.31 -12.94 22.68
C TYR A 681 -14.14 -12.48 23.55
N CYS A 682 -13.45 -11.42 23.12
CA CYS A 682 -12.48 -10.74 23.97
C CYS A 682 -12.78 -9.26 24.09
N VAL A 683 -12.29 -8.69 25.17
CA VAL A 683 -12.28 -7.25 25.44
C VAL A 683 -10.82 -6.81 25.52
N VAL A 684 -10.45 -5.78 24.76
CA VAL A 684 -9.07 -5.34 24.63
C VAL A 684 -8.93 -3.86 24.93
N ASN A 685 -7.99 -3.52 25.81
CA ASN A 685 -7.56 -2.16 26.05
C ASN A 685 -6.43 -1.83 25.05
N ASN A 686 -6.69 -0.90 24.14
CA ASN A 686 -5.76 -0.47 23.10
C ASN A 686 -4.84 0.68 23.54
N THR A 687 -4.66 0.87 24.85
CA THR A 687 -3.76 1.88 25.41
C THR A 687 -2.85 1.28 26.47
N TYR A 688 -1.76 1.98 26.76
CA TYR A 688 -0.82 1.62 27.85
C TYR A 688 -1.19 2.29 29.18
N GLU A 689 -2.46 2.71 29.33
CA GLU A 689 -3.04 3.23 30.57
C GLU A 689 -4.24 2.37 30.98
N PRO A 690 -4.51 2.23 32.29
CA PRO A 690 -5.70 1.54 32.76
C PRO A 690 -6.97 2.18 32.22
N GLN A 691 -7.94 1.37 31.82
CA GLN A 691 -9.24 1.84 31.29
C GLN A 691 -10.39 1.28 32.11
N SER A 692 -11.47 2.05 32.19
CA SER A 692 -12.77 1.63 32.75
C SER A 692 -13.85 1.79 31.69
N THR A 693 -14.76 0.83 31.58
CA THR A 693 -15.76 0.82 30.52
C THR A 693 -16.97 -0.04 30.90
N THR A 694 -18.09 0.25 30.28
CA THR A 694 -19.26 -0.65 30.25
C THR A 694 -19.18 -1.49 28.98
N ILE A 695 -19.20 -2.81 29.09
CA ILE A 695 -19.23 -3.76 27.99
C ILE A 695 -20.65 -4.18 27.72
N TYR A 696 -21.10 -4.10 26.48
CA TYR A 696 -22.38 -4.59 25.99
C TYR A 696 -22.15 -5.90 25.23
N LYS A 697 -22.84 -6.97 25.65
CA LYS A 697 -22.78 -8.29 24.99
C LYS A 697 -23.76 -8.40 23.82
N GLY A 698 -23.65 -9.47 23.05
CA GLY A 698 -24.53 -9.72 21.90
C GLY A 698 -26.01 -9.86 22.21
N ASP A 699 -26.35 -10.27 23.42
CA ASP A 699 -27.74 -10.37 23.94
C ASP A 699 -28.29 -9.02 24.47
N GLY A 700 -27.46 -7.94 24.41
CA GLY A 700 -27.81 -6.62 24.92
C GLY A 700 -27.62 -6.43 26.44
N THR A 701 -27.21 -7.47 27.18
CA THR A 701 -26.81 -7.31 28.58
C THR A 701 -25.47 -6.59 28.69
N SER A 702 -25.24 -5.93 29.83
CA SER A 702 -24.00 -5.18 30.04
C SER A 702 -23.40 -5.37 31.42
N PHE A 703 -22.11 -5.10 31.56
CA PHE A 703 -21.39 -5.13 32.83
C PHE A 703 -20.24 -4.12 32.82
N GLU A 704 -19.87 -3.65 34.00
CA GLU A 704 -18.72 -2.77 34.20
C GLU A 704 -17.42 -3.58 34.23
N LEU A 705 -16.39 -3.06 33.56
CA LEU A 705 -15.07 -3.69 33.46
C LEU A 705 -13.95 -2.67 33.66
N LYS A 706 -12.92 -3.08 34.41
CA LYS A 706 -11.66 -2.37 34.52
C LYS A 706 -10.56 -3.23 33.88
N LEU A 707 -9.79 -2.62 33.02
CA LEU A 707 -8.67 -3.27 32.32
C LEU A 707 -7.36 -2.56 32.71
N ALA A 708 -6.34 -3.35 32.99
CA ALA A 708 -4.99 -2.83 33.09
C ALA A 708 -4.47 -2.33 31.72
N ALA A 709 -3.35 -1.65 31.74
CA ALA A 709 -2.66 -1.21 30.54
C ALA A 709 -2.46 -2.38 29.55
N ASN A 710 -2.85 -2.19 28.30
CA ASN A 710 -2.70 -3.14 27.18
C ASN A 710 -3.35 -4.53 27.41
N GLN A 711 -4.26 -4.68 28.37
CA GLN A 711 -4.83 -5.96 28.76
C GLN A 711 -5.87 -6.47 27.74
N ILE A 712 -5.85 -7.80 27.53
CA ILE A 712 -6.88 -8.55 26.83
C ILE A 712 -7.51 -9.54 27.81
N ILE A 713 -8.85 -9.59 27.83
CA ILE A 713 -9.59 -10.56 28.62
C ILE A 713 -10.50 -11.35 27.71
N TRP A 714 -10.45 -12.68 27.81
CA TRP A 714 -11.28 -13.60 27.05
C TRP A 714 -12.47 -14.07 27.86
N TYR A 715 -13.62 -14.19 27.20
CA TYR A 715 -14.88 -14.65 27.77
C TYR A 715 -15.52 -15.69 26.84
N GLU A 716 -16.33 -16.55 27.43
CA GLU A 716 -17.27 -17.40 26.69
C GLU A 716 -18.61 -16.65 26.52
N ILE A 717 -19.33 -16.95 25.38
CA ILE A 717 -20.62 -16.36 25.03
C ILE A 717 -21.74 -17.12 25.77
#